data_c9478b9888d23cacc00810bbba3d877f
#
_entry.id   c9478b9888d23cacc00810bbba3d877f
#
_cell.length_a   1.000
_cell.length_b   1.000
_cell.length_c   1.000
_cell.angle_alpha   90.00
_cell.angle_beta   90.00
_cell.angle_gamma   90.00
#
_symmetry.space_group_name_H-M   'P 1'
#
loop_
_entity.id
_entity.type
_entity.pdbx_description
1 polymer ?
#
loop_
_entity_poly.entity_id
_entity_poly.type
_entity_poly.pdbx_seq_one_letter_code
_entity_poly.pdbx_strand_id
1 'polypeptide(L)'
;MTLRLKQIRLTNWKCYPSQNITFNLHPNRKIQIIFGNNGHGKTSLMTAILWCLYGVDIVSKETLKTYFYRGKDNSSPAREMRVELNFTRNEKNYFISRTAKLNVNGSTSSLSLEEALFYEDGTIRSNSREYIEALLPKSIRDFFCFDGLKIEQYTQITQTKEAKEAIEKVLGIPELRNLRDDTEKALQELETRLNKAKGTSQTFKDKLQQLRELEEEIDLQQGQLKNAKDEEKNAKIIHHDAQEKAAQIEGLREKQEEIHNLEKKRIGLQTQLNNLQKSIDSWLKKASIPLLINFVQEMADDLQVTSLKSTYKTNSTAVLKAILDDESCLCGRCLDQNSRDFILQQIAELESLEMDNATRIEKEQIRIDLQGIIRDNAKFSNYSQWFLQRDRLEEEIEEINQHIKQLKQETTGINQDSVRDIWRKVDESEGKVKNIEERIERLQKEIEIKEKQLENLRQEVEILASENQTTLMLSNQVKMARGLKNATNELIEWNIDNSQKMINQVTSDRYLQVTNKPEEYRGVEITPEYTLGIRTITGKLLNPDVLSAGEKEALAFAFITGLNQITDTCVPLIMDTPFGHLDKEHQKNIINSLPNLNSQVIILATDRDLPDPLLNLLLPYTTDIFKIHRLAADEDASVIEVMESY
;
A
#
# COMPACT_ATOMS: atom_id res chain seq x y z
N MET A 1 -10.37 6.41 6.74
CA MET A 1 -11.67 5.84 7.18
C MET A 1 -11.44 4.94 8.38
N THR A 2 -12.17 5.08 9.50
CA THR A 2 -11.86 4.35 10.74
C THR A 2 -12.87 3.24 10.98
N LEU A 3 -12.39 1.99 11.05
CA LEU A 3 -13.14 0.85 11.51
C LEU A 3 -13.10 0.81 13.05
N ARG A 4 -14.23 0.67 13.71
CA ARG A 4 -14.33 0.64 15.18
C ARG A 4 -15.10 -0.59 15.64
N LEU A 5 -14.57 -1.29 16.61
CA LEU A 5 -15.23 -2.39 17.29
C LEU A 5 -16.21 -1.82 18.32
N LYS A 6 -17.50 -2.13 18.16
CA LYS A 6 -18.59 -1.62 19.00
C LYS A 6 -19.01 -2.61 20.08
N GLN A 7 -19.01 -3.90 19.76
CA GLN A 7 -19.50 -4.92 20.68
C GLN A 7 -18.83 -6.26 20.45
N ILE A 8 -18.58 -6.98 21.51
CA ILE A 8 -18.12 -8.36 21.52
C ILE A 8 -19.11 -9.17 22.37
N ARG A 9 -19.64 -10.26 21.80
CA ARG A 9 -20.44 -11.22 22.57
C ARG A 9 -19.81 -12.60 22.48
N LEU A 10 -19.62 -13.19 23.65
CA LEU A 10 -19.06 -14.52 23.82
C LEU A 10 -20.09 -15.43 24.44
N THR A 11 -20.24 -16.65 23.93
CA THR A 11 -21.07 -17.70 24.49
C THR A 11 -20.25 -18.98 24.54
N ASN A 12 -20.07 -19.51 25.73
CA ASN A 12 -19.33 -20.76 26.02
C ASN A 12 -17.89 -20.77 25.47
N TRP A 13 -17.21 -19.62 25.51
CA TRP A 13 -15.85 -19.47 25.02
C TRP A 13 -14.82 -19.53 26.14
N LYS A 14 -14.02 -20.61 26.19
CA LYS A 14 -12.97 -20.81 27.22
C LYS A 14 -13.51 -20.56 28.64
N CYS A 15 -13.02 -19.52 29.30
CA CYS A 15 -13.46 -19.09 30.63
C CYS A 15 -14.73 -18.20 30.61
N TYR A 16 -15.31 -17.92 29.47
CA TYR A 16 -16.48 -17.05 29.33
C TYR A 16 -17.74 -17.87 29.03
N PRO A 17 -18.59 -18.18 30.00
CA PRO A 17 -19.87 -18.87 29.76
C PRO A 17 -20.82 -18.00 28.96
N SER A 18 -20.97 -16.74 29.34
CA SER A 18 -21.74 -15.72 28.62
C SER A 18 -21.20 -14.34 28.95
N GLN A 19 -20.73 -13.62 27.95
CA GLN A 19 -20.20 -12.27 28.12
C GLN A 19 -20.66 -11.36 27.00
N ASN A 20 -21.02 -10.14 27.35
CA ASN A 20 -21.37 -9.09 26.40
C ASN A 20 -20.63 -7.80 26.78
N ILE A 21 -19.73 -7.35 25.92
CA ILE A 21 -18.94 -6.13 26.09
C ILE A 21 -19.37 -5.14 25.04
N THR A 22 -19.81 -3.97 25.44
CA THR A 22 -20.16 -2.87 24.54
C THR A 22 -19.22 -1.71 24.80
N PHE A 23 -18.55 -1.23 23.77
CA PHE A 23 -17.65 -0.09 23.83
C PHE A 23 -18.35 1.19 23.45
N ASN A 24 -18.19 2.23 24.27
CA ASN A 24 -18.66 3.56 23.95
C ASN A 24 -17.74 4.19 22.91
N LEU A 25 -18.28 4.51 21.74
CA LEU A 25 -17.52 5.12 20.65
C LEU A 25 -17.63 6.63 20.75
N HIS A 26 -16.50 7.31 20.99
CA HIS A 26 -16.44 8.76 21.06
C HIS A 26 -15.46 9.32 20.02
N PRO A 27 -15.70 10.47 19.38
CA PRO A 27 -14.79 11.01 18.35
C PRO A 27 -13.38 11.28 18.86
N ASN A 28 -13.24 11.84 20.06
CA ASN A 28 -11.98 12.29 20.64
C ASN A 28 -11.42 11.38 21.73
N ARG A 29 -12.19 10.41 22.22
CA ARG A 29 -11.76 9.42 23.20
C ARG A 29 -11.79 8.06 22.52
N LYS A 30 -10.62 7.50 22.24
CA LYS A 30 -10.49 6.31 21.39
C LYS A 30 -9.92 5.12 22.14
N ILE A 31 -9.64 5.28 23.45
CA ILE A 31 -8.97 4.26 24.26
C ILE A 31 -10.00 3.55 25.11
N GLN A 32 -9.94 2.23 25.13
CA GLN A 32 -10.67 1.35 26.05
C GLN A 32 -9.66 0.48 26.81
N ILE A 33 -9.85 0.30 28.09
CA ILE A 33 -8.92 -0.45 28.94
C ILE A 33 -9.69 -1.61 29.58
N ILE A 34 -9.11 -2.79 29.52
CA ILE A 34 -9.68 -4.00 30.14
C ILE A 34 -8.63 -4.56 31.09
N PHE A 35 -8.81 -4.35 32.37
CA PHE A 35 -7.94 -4.88 33.41
C PHE A 35 -8.27 -6.35 33.72
N GLY A 36 -7.25 -7.13 34.03
CA GLY A 36 -7.42 -8.51 34.49
C GLY A 36 -6.09 -9.12 34.90
N ASN A 37 -6.11 -9.92 35.96
CA ASN A 37 -4.93 -10.63 36.40
C ASN A 37 -4.50 -11.72 35.40
N ASN A 38 -3.29 -12.22 35.54
CA ASN A 38 -2.81 -13.29 34.69
C ASN A 38 -3.71 -14.54 34.85
N GLY A 39 -4.03 -15.19 33.74
CA GLY A 39 -4.95 -16.34 33.72
C GLY A 39 -6.44 -16.01 33.81
N HIS A 40 -6.87 -14.75 33.93
CA HIS A 40 -8.27 -14.37 33.99
C HIS A 40 -8.97 -14.27 32.61
N GLY A 41 -8.26 -14.43 31.49
CA GLY A 41 -8.88 -14.54 30.17
C GLY A 41 -8.58 -13.40 29.19
N LYS A 42 -7.66 -12.47 29.48
CA LYS A 42 -7.26 -11.39 28.56
C LYS A 42 -6.92 -11.91 27.16
N THR A 43 -5.93 -12.78 27.06
CA THR A 43 -5.53 -13.44 25.80
C THR A 43 -6.66 -14.29 25.19
N SER A 44 -7.56 -14.84 26.03
CA SER A 44 -8.74 -15.57 25.56
C SER A 44 -9.72 -14.67 24.84
N LEU A 45 -9.88 -13.42 25.29
CA LEU A 45 -10.71 -12.40 24.64
C LEU A 45 -10.13 -12.02 23.27
N MET A 46 -8.83 -11.74 23.19
CA MET A 46 -8.15 -11.46 21.93
C MET A 46 -8.25 -12.64 20.95
N THR A 47 -8.05 -13.87 21.45
CA THR A 47 -8.19 -15.08 20.63
C THR A 47 -9.61 -15.27 20.11
N ALA A 48 -10.63 -14.87 20.88
CA ALA A 48 -12.03 -14.93 20.45
C ALA A 48 -12.29 -14.03 19.24
N ILE A 49 -11.78 -12.81 19.28
CA ILE A 49 -11.90 -11.85 18.18
C ILE A 49 -11.25 -12.44 16.92
N LEU A 50 -10.01 -12.90 17.03
CA LEU A 50 -9.27 -13.50 15.92
C LEU A 50 -9.97 -14.76 15.38
N TRP A 51 -10.49 -15.61 16.24
CA TRP A 51 -11.22 -16.80 15.80
C TRP A 51 -12.52 -16.45 15.10
N CYS A 52 -13.26 -15.47 15.58
CA CYS A 52 -14.48 -15.02 14.92
C CYS A 52 -14.20 -14.55 13.48
N LEU A 53 -13.12 -13.81 13.29
CA LEU A 53 -12.70 -13.30 11.98
C LEU A 53 -12.16 -14.42 11.07
N TYR A 54 -11.21 -15.22 11.53
CA TYR A 54 -10.39 -16.08 10.66
C TYR A 54 -10.58 -17.60 10.88
N GLY A 55 -11.32 -18.00 11.93
CA GLY A 55 -11.70 -19.40 12.16
C GLY A 55 -10.51 -20.32 12.40
N VAL A 56 -10.48 -21.43 11.65
CA VAL A 56 -9.46 -22.49 11.79
C VAL A 56 -8.05 -22.05 11.41
N ASP A 57 -7.92 -20.95 10.73
CA ASP A 57 -6.62 -20.37 10.39
C ASP A 57 -5.89 -19.83 11.62
N ILE A 58 -6.59 -19.59 12.73
CA ILE A 58 -6.04 -19.10 14.00
C ILE A 58 -5.94 -20.24 15.01
N VAL A 59 -6.97 -21.08 15.09
CA VAL A 59 -7.07 -22.15 16.09
C VAL A 59 -7.40 -23.45 15.38
N SER A 60 -6.54 -24.45 15.48
CA SER A 60 -6.78 -25.75 14.88
C SER A 60 -8.07 -26.38 15.43
N LYS A 61 -8.69 -27.28 14.66
CA LYS A 61 -9.92 -27.97 15.08
C LYS A 61 -9.71 -28.74 16.39
N GLU A 62 -8.56 -29.35 16.58
CA GLU A 62 -8.19 -30.12 17.79
C GLU A 62 -8.10 -29.20 19.01
N THR A 63 -7.40 -28.08 18.86
CA THR A 63 -7.28 -27.09 19.93
C THR A 63 -8.64 -26.45 20.25
N LEU A 64 -9.47 -26.19 19.22
CA LEU A 64 -10.77 -25.55 19.38
C LEU A 64 -11.72 -26.39 20.24
N LYS A 65 -11.62 -27.75 20.21
CA LYS A 65 -12.39 -28.61 21.09
C LYS A 65 -12.13 -28.33 22.57
N THR A 66 -10.93 -27.85 22.92
CA THR A 66 -10.56 -27.54 24.32
C THR A 66 -11.08 -26.15 24.74
N TYR A 67 -11.60 -25.36 23.82
CA TYR A 67 -12.06 -23.97 24.06
C TYR A 67 -13.54 -23.90 24.49
N PHE A 68 -14.28 -25.00 24.38
CA PHE A 68 -15.65 -25.04 24.87
C PHE A 68 -15.66 -24.94 26.39
N TYR A 69 -16.45 -24.02 26.93
CA TYR A 69 -16.64 -23.85 28.35
C TYR A 69 -17.18 -25.16 29.00
N ARG A 70 -16.64 -25.55 30.15
CA ARG A 70 -16.94 -26.82 30.79
C ARG A 70 -17.73 -26.74 32.12
N GLY A 71 -17.84 -25.53 32.69
CA GLY A 71 -18.46 -25.30 33.98
C GLY A 71 -17.58 -25.75 35.17
N LYS A 72 -18.11 -25.54 36.39
CA LYS A 72 -17.42 -25.75 37.66
C LYS A 72 -16.86 -27.17 37.85
N ASP A 73 -17.61 -28.17 37.38
CA ASP A 73 -17.23 -29.58 37.59
C ASP A 73 -16.34 -30.13 36.47
N ASN A 74 -16.00 -29.34 35.48
CA ASN A 74 -15.21 -29.72 34.29
C ASN A 74 -15.65 -31.06 33.63
N SER A 75 -16.89 -31.49 33.91
CA SER A 75 -17.39 -32.83 33.58
C SER A 75 -17.96 -32.91 32.16
N SER A 76 -18.53 -31.84 31.64
CA SER A 76 -19.13 -31.85 30.32
C SER A 76 -18.94 -30.50 29.61
N PRO A 77 -18.28 -30.49 28.44
CA PRO A 77 -18.14 -29.26 27.67
C PRO A 77 -19.50 -28.79 27.12
N ALA A 78 -19.69 -27.48 27.00
CA ALA A 78 -20.84 -26.92 26.33
C ALA A 78 -20.96 -27.52 24.90
N ARG A 79 -22.19 -27.70 24.42
CA ARG A 79 -22.41 -28.26 23.08
C ARG A 79 -22.30 -27.26 21.94
N GLU A 80 -22.45 -25.98 22.27
CA GLU A 80 -22.34 -24.87 21.30
C GLU A 80 -21.48 -23.76 21.89
N MET A 81 -20.61 -23.23 21.07
CA MET A 81 -19.76 -22.09 21.35
C MET A 81 -19.94 -21.06 20.24
N ARG A 82 -20.10 -19.77 20.61
CA ARG A 82 -20.35 -18.69 19.66
C ARG A 82 -19.58 -17.44 20.03
N VAL A 83 -19.05 -16.78 19.01
CA VAL A 83 -18.45 -15.44 19.12
C VAL A 83 -19.08 -14.52 18.09
N GLU A 84 -19.51 -13.35 18.55
CA GLU A 84 -20.16 -12.33 17.72
C GLU A 84 -19.45 -11.00 17.90
N LEU A 85 -19.19 -10.32 16.78
CA LEU A 85 -18.52 -9.01 16.71
C LEU A 85 -19.38 -8.02 15.96
N ASN A 86 -19.53 -6.82 16.51
CA ASN A 86 -20.13 -5.69 15.82
C ASN A 86 -19.06 -4.63 15.58
N PHE A 87 -18.93 -4.19 14.33
CA PHE A 87 -18.06 -3.09 13.92
C PHE A 87 -18.87 -1.98 13.29
N THR A 88 -18.33 -0.77 13.34
CA THR A 88 -18.86 0.39 12.60
C THR A 88 -17.77 0.99 11.71
N ARG A 89 -18.13 1.38 10.47
CA ARG A 89 -17.25 2.09 9.54
C ARG A 89 -18.11 3.04 8.69
N ASN A 90 -17.84 4.35 8.77
CA ASN A 90 -18.59 5.34 7.98
C ASN A 90 -20.11 5.21 8.12
N GLU A 91 -20.61 5.14 9.35
CA GLU A 91 -22.02 4.96 9.67
C GLU A 91 -22.62 3.59 9.32
N LYS A 92 -21.92 2.76 8.56
CA LYS A 92 -22.32 1.38 8.31
C LYS A 92 -21.98 0.47 9.48
N ASN A 93 -22.90 -0.47 9.77
CA ASN A 93 -22.73 -1.47 10.80
C ASN A 93 -22.41 -2.82 10.16
N TYR A 94 -21.41 -3.50 10.72
CA TYR A 94 -20.98 -4.82 10.30
C TYR A 94 -21.11 -5.76 11.46
N PHE A 95 -21.80 -6.86 11.26
CA PHE A 95 -21.97 -7.91 12.26
C PHE A 95 -21.38 -9.21 11.75
N ILE A 96 -20.52 -9.84 12.55
CA ILE A 96 -19.88 -11.11 12.25
C ILE A 96 -20.21 -12.09 13.37
N SER A 97 -20.70 -13.26 13.04
CA SER A 97 -20.97 -14.33 14.00
C SER A 97 -20.36 -15.63 13.52
N ARG A 98 -19.63 -16.32 14.42
CA ARG A 98 -19.08 -17.63 14.15
C ARG A 98 -19.49 -18.59 15.25
N THR A 99 -19.94 -19.79 14.85
CA THR A 99 -20.44 -20.82 15.75
C THR A 99 -19.67 -22.12 15.53
N ALA A 100 -19.37 -22.80 16.63
CA ALA A 100 -18.84 -24.15 16.63
C ALA A 100 -19.74 -25.05 17.51
N LYS A 101 -20.02 -26.27 17.05
CA LYS A 101 -20.84 -27.27 17.77
C LYS A 101 -20.02 -28.51 18.06
N LEU A 102 -20.09 -28.96 19.29
CA LEU A 102 -19.43 -30.18 19.75
C LEU A 102 -20.45 -31.31 19.94
N ASN A 103 -20.35 -32.31 19.10
CA ASN A 103 -21.17 -33.52 19.20
C ASN A 103 -20.39 -34.58 19.98
N VAL A 104 -20.89 -34.91 21.17
CA VAL A 104 -20.27 -35.92 22.04
C VAL A 104 -21.10 -37.22 21.95
N ASN A 105 -20.50 -38.27 21.38
CA ASN A 105 -21.08 -39.59 21.29
C ASN A 105 -20.21 -40.57 22.06
N GLY A 106 -20.57 -40.79 23.33
CA GLY A 106 -19.79 -41.67 24.21
C GLY A 106 -18.36 -41.11 24.46
N SER A 107 -17.34 -41.89 24.14
CA SER A 107 -15.93 -41.51 24.31
C SER A 107 -15.38 -40.69 23.12
N THR A 108 -16.13 -40.51 22.05
CA THR A 108 -15.68 -39.75 20.88
C THR A 108 -16.37 -38.38 20.78
N SER A 109 -15.62 -37.36 20.48
CA SER A 109 -16.13 -36.00 20.22
C SER A 109 -15.83 -35.56 18.78
N SER A 110 -16.87 -35.18 18.05
CA SER A 110 -16.71 -34.55 16.72
C SER A 110 -17.05 -33.09 16.77
N LEU A 111 -16.28 -32.28 16.04
CA LEU A 111 -16.47 -30.83 15.93
C LEU A 111 -17.13 -30.48 14.58
N SER A 112 -18.27 -29.80 14.65
CA SER A 112 -18.90 -29.17 13.51
C SER A 112 -18.69 -27.67 13.57
N LEU A 113 -18.18 -27.10 12.47
CA LEU A 113 -17.97 -25.66 12.33
C LEU A 113 -19.01 -25.11 11.35
N GLU A 114 -19.71 -24.09 11.78
CA GLU A 114 -20.57 -23.33 10.89
C GLU A 114 -19.73 -22.25 10.18
N GLU A 115 -20.07 -21.91 8.94
CA GLU A 115 -19.47 -20.77 8.27
C GLU A 115 -19.79 -19.48 9.04
N ALA A 116 -18.88 -18.54 9.01
CA ALA A 116 -19.12 -17.26 9.62
C ALA A 116 -20.28 -16.56 8.91
N LEU A 117 -21.20 -16.00 9.67
CA LEU A 117 -22.25 -15.13 9.12
C LEU A 117 -21.71 -13.70 9.09
N PHE A 118 -21.86 -13.05 7.96
CA PHE A 118 -21.48 -11.65 7.78
C PHE A 118 -22.68 -10.82 7.36
N TYR A 119 -22.93 -9.75 8.08
CA TYR A 119 -24.02 -8.82 7.81
C TYR A 119 -23.44 -7.40 7.62
N GLU A 120 -23.94 -6.70 6.62
CA GLU A 120 -23.71 -5.29 6.39
C GLU A 120 -25.05 -4.57 6.48
N ASP A 121 -25.21 -3.65 7.43
CA ASP A 121 -26.45 -2.93 7.75
C ASP A 121 -27.68 -3.84 7.85
N GLY A 122 -27.52 -5.00 8.54
CA GLY A 122 -28.58 -5.97 8.74
C GLY A 122 -28.84 -6.92 7.57
N THR A 123 -28.16 -6.73 6.44
CA THR A 123 -28.28 -7.61 5.27
C THR A 123 -27.22 -8.68 5.29
N ILE A 124 -27.61 -9.97 5.24
CA ILE A 124 -26.66 -11.08 5.16
C ILE A 124 -25.96 -11.09 3.81
N ARG A 125 -24.65 -11.34 3.80
CA ARG A 125 -23.83 -11.47 2.61
C ARG A 125 -23.44 -12.93 2.40
N SER A 126 -23.70 -13.45 1.22
CA SER A 126 -23.11 -14.71 0.76
C SER A 126 -21.60 -14.53 0.60
N ASN A 127 -20.78 -15.57 0.81
CA ASN A 127 -19.32 -15.51 0.81
C ASN A 127 -18.73 -14.66 1.95
N SER A 128 -19.22 -14.88 3.17
CA SER A 128 -18.79 -14.17 4.38
C SER A 128 -17.27 -14.06 4.51
N ARG A 129 -16.52 -15.08 4.06
CA ARG A 129 -15.05 -15.10 4.10
C ARG A 129 -14.44 -13.96 3.27
N GLU A 130 -14.95 -13.73 2.07
CA GLU A 130 -14.46 -12.65 1.19
C GLU A 130 -14.74 -11.28 1.78
N TYR A 131 -15.93 -11.08 2.35
CA TYR A 131 -16.30 -9.81 3.01
C TYR A 131 -15.47 -9.55 4.27
N ILE A 132 -15.22 -10.59 5.08
CA ILE A 132 -14.36 -10.48 6.26
C ILE A 132 -12.93 -10.16 5.84
N GLU A 133 -12.41 -10.86 4.81
CA GLU A 133 -11.07 -10.60 4.27
C GLU A 133 -10.94 -9.20 3.65
N ALA A 134 -12.00 -8.67 3.03
CA ALA A 134 -12.03 -7.30 2.52
C ALA A 134 -12.12 -6.23 3.64
N LEU A 135 -12.77 -6.56 4.77
CA LEU A 135 -12.90 -5.66 5.91
C LEU A 135 -11.63 -5.64 6.77
N LEU A 136 -11.12 -6.82 7.08
CA LEU A 136 -9.95 -7.09 7.93
C LEU A 136 -9.14 -8.24 7.33
N PRO A 137 -8.22 -7.97 6.41
CA PRO A 137 -7.39 -8.99 5.80
C PRO A 137 -6.58 -9.77 6.83
N LYS A 138 -6.52 -11.10 6.69
CA LYS A 138 -5.75 -11.97 7.59
C LYS A 138 -4.26 -11.57 7.66
N SER A 139 -3.71 -11.11 6.55
CA SER A 139 -2.31 -10.66 6.45
C SER A 139 -1.97 -9.48 7.36
N ILE A 140 -2.95 -8.63 7.69
CA ILE A 140 -2.75 -7.48 8.60
C ILE A 140 -3.08 -7.81 10.06
N ARG A 141 -3.43 -9.06 10.37
CA ARG A 141 -3.82 -9.51 11.71
C ARG A 141 -2.85 -9.07 12.79
N ASP A 142 -1.56 -9.28 12.54
CA ASP A 142 -0.50 -9.01 13.51
C ASP A 142 -0.24 -7.50 13.68
N PHE A 143 -0.82 -6.66 12.81
CA PHE A 143 -0.75 -5.20 12.91
C PHE A 143 -1.91 -4.59 13.70
N PHE A 144 -2.97 -5.32 13.97
CA PHE A 144 -4.08 -4.83 14.79
C PHE A 144 -4.31 -5.63 16.09
N CYS A 145 -3.77 -6.84 16.19
CA CYS A 145 -3.77 -7.64 17.42
C CYS A 145 -2.33 -7.83 17.89
N PHE A 146 -1.90 -6.97 18.79
CA PHE A 146 -0.54 -6.88 19.28
C PHE A 146 -0.40 -7.65 20.60
N ASP A 147 0.40 -8.71 20.60
CA ASP A 147 0.72 -9.50 21.78
C ASP A 147 2.10 -9.07 22.32
N GLY A 148 2.12 -8.39 23.47
CA GLY A 148 3.34 -7.88 24.09
C GLY A 148 4.40 -8.94 24.36
N LEU A 149 3.99 -10.21 24.59
CA LEU A 149 4.93 -11.32 24.80
C LEU A 149 5.62 -11.80 23.50
N LYS A 150 5.09 -11.43 22.34
CA LYS A 150 5.62 -11.82 21.03
C LYS A 150 6.34 -10.70 20.29
N ILE A 151 6.60 -9.59 20.96
CA ILE A 151 7.19 -8.38 20.34
C ILE A 151 8.53 -8.70 19.68
N GLU A 152 9.38 -9.53 20.28
CA GLU A 152 10.63 -9.94 19.64
C GLU A 152 10.40 -10.63 18.29
N GLN A 153 9.27 -11.31 18.12
CA GLN A 153 8.91 -11.92 16.84
C GLN A 153 8.54 -10.88 15.79
N TYR A 154 7.98 -9.74 16.17
CA TYR A 154 7.61 -8.69 15.21
C TYR A 154 8.82 -8.01 14.58
N THR A 155 9.94 -7.88 15.28
CA THR A 155 11.19 -7.39 14.68
C THR A 155 11.85 -8.44 13.77
N GLN A 156 11.60 -9.73 14.01
CA GLN A 156 12.02 -10.84 13.16
C GLN A 156 11.02 -11.11 12.03
N ILE A 157 9.72 -10.83 12.25
CA ILE A 157 8.65 -10.97 11.23
C ILE A 157 8.96 -10.14 10.00
N THR A 158 9.56 -8.97 10.16
CA THR A 158 9.93 -8.13 9.00
C THR A 158 10.98 -8.78 8.09
N GLN A 159 11.68 -9.82 8.55
CA GLN A 159 12.62 -10.61 7.75
C GLN A 159 11.94 -11.81 7.08
N THR A 160 10.65 -12.05 7.34
CA THR A 160 9.92 -13.17 6.79
C THR A 160 9.19 -12.80 5.50
N LYS A 161 8.99 -13.80 4.63
CA LYS A 161 8.22 -13.66 3.40
C LYS A 161 6.78 -13.23 3.69
N GLU A 162 6.22 -13.73 4.80
CA GLU A 162 4.86 -13.44 5.24
C GLU A 162 4.67 -11.97 5.60
N ALA A 163 5.66 -11.34 6.21
CA ALA A 163 5.58 -9.91 6.53
C ALA A 163 5.65 -9.03 5.28
N LYS A 164 6.51 -9.39 4.35
CA LYS A 164 6.57 -8.72 3.05
C LYS A 164 5.22 -8.80 2.35
N GLU A 165 4.64 -10.00 2.27
CA GLU A 165 3.31 -10.21 1.68
C GLU A 165 2.22 -9.41 2.41
N ALA A 166 2.29 -9.32 3.74
CA ALA A 166 1.35 -8.55 4.54
C ALA A 166 1.45 -7.04 4.26
N ILE A 167 2.66 -6.50 4.22
CA ILE A 167 2.90 -5.09 3.90
C ILE A 167 2.42 -4.79 2.48
N GLU A 168 2.81 -5.61 1.50
CA GLU A 168 2.40 -5.44 0.11
C GLU A 168 0.87 -5.48 -0.04
N LYS A 169 0.18 -6.34 0.72
CA LYS A 169 -1.27 -6.43 0.71
C LYS A 169 -1.94 -5.20 1.31
N VAL A 170 -1.40 -4.68 2.40
CA VAL A 170 -1.85 -3.41 2.99
C VAL A 170 -1.74 -2.25 1.99
N LEU A 171 -0.73 -2.29 1.13
CA LEU A 171 -0.45 -1.29 0.11
C LEU A 171 -1.21 -1.51 -1.21
N GLY A 172 -2.04 -2.56 -1.31
CA GLY A 172 -2.80 -2.89 -2.52
C GLY A 172 -1.95 -3.37 -3.69
N ILE A 173 -0.71 -3.81 -3.44
CA ILE A 173 0.21 -4.28 -4.48
C ILE A 173 -0.26 -5.59 -5.14
N PRO A 174 -0.81 -6.58 -4.40
CA PRO A 174 -1.32 -7.81 -5.02
C PRO A 174 -2.45 -7.58 -6.02
N GLU A 175 -3.33 -6.61 -5.76
CA GLU A 175 -4.42 -6.24 -6.66
C GLU A 175 -3.88 -5.68 -7.97
N LEU A 176 -2.84 -4.84 -7.89
CA LEU A 176 -2.16 -4.31 -9.08
C LEU A 176 -1.42 -5.41 -9.85
N ARG A 177 -0.78 -6.36 -9.15
CA ARG A 177 -0.15 -7.53 -9.80
C ARG A 177 -1.18 -8.41 -10.50
N ASN A 178 -2.32 -8.67 -9.86
CA ASN A 178 -3.41 -9.41 -10.49
C ASN A 178 -3.92 -8.70 -11.75
N LEU A 179 -4.11 -7.38 -11.69
CA LEU A 179 -4.49 -6.59 -12.86
C LEU A 179 -3.46 -6.70 -13.99
N ARG A 180 -2.16 -6.65 -13.66
CA ARG A 180 -1.08 -6.86 -14.63
C ARG A 180 -1.18 -8.24 -15.28
N ASP A 181 -1.32 -9.30 -14.47
CA ASP A 181 -1.35 -10.69 -14.94
C ASP A 181 -2.60 -10.97 -15.79
N ASP A 182 -3.74 -10.40 -15.43
CA ASP A 182 -4.97 -10.50 -16.22
C ASP A 182 -4.87 -9.72 -17.54
N THR A 183 -4.25 -8.53 -17.50
CA THR A 183 -3.97 -7.74 -18.71
C THR A 183 -3.00 -8.47 -19.63
N GLU A 184 -2.00 -9.17 -19.09
CA GLU A 184 -1.06 -9.97 -19.86
C GLU A 184 -1.73 -11.15 -20.54
N LYS A 185 -2.61 -11.88 -19.85
CA LYS A 185 -3.42 -12.95 -20.46
C LYS A 185 -4.31 -12.41 -21.58
N ALA A 186 -4.98 -11.28 -21.34
CA ALA A 186 -5.82 -10.64 -22.34
C ALA A 186 -4.99 -10.21 -23.57
N LEU A 187 -3.79 -9.68 -23.37
CA LEU A 187 -2.86 -9.33 -24.43
C LEU A 187 -2.47 -10.56 -25.27
N GLN A 188 -2.08 -11.66 -24.64
CA GLN A 188 -1.74 -12.92 -25.32
C GLN A 188 -2.91 -13.48 -26.15
N GLU A 189 -4.13 -13.40 -25.63
CA GLU A 189 -5.32 -13.80 -26.39
C GLU A 189 -5.57 -12.91 -27.60
N LEU A 190 -5.47 -11.59 -27.44
CA LEU A 190 -5.68 -10.64 -28.53
C LEU A 190 -4.61 -10.80 -29.62
N GLU A 191 -3.36 -11.00 -29.24
CA GLU A 191 -2.26 -11.29 -30.17
C GLU A 191 -2.46 -12.60 -30.91
N THR A 192 -2.95 -13.65 -30.22
CA THR A 192 -3.29 -14.91 -30.87
C THR A 192 -4.42 -14.75 -31.90
N ARG A 193 -5.44 -13.93 -31.58
CA ARG A 193 -6.53 -13.59 -32.51
C ARG A 193 -6.05 -12.78 -33.69
N LEU A 194 -5.16 -11.81 -33.45
CA LEU A 194 -4.55 -10.99 -34.49
C LEU A 194 -3.76 -11.85 -35.47
N ASN A 195 -2.94 -12.80 -34.98
CA ASN A 195 -2.18 -13.73 -35.80
C ASN A 195 -3.03 -14.69 -36.63
N LYS A 196 -4.24 -15.01 -36.18
CA LYS A 196 -5.20 -15.92 -36.87
C LYS A 196 -6.19 -15.16 -37.73
N ALA A 197 -6.16 -13.84 -37.76
CA ALA A 197 -7.13 -13.06 -38.55
C ALA A 197 -7.00 -13.35 -40.05
N LYS A 198 -8.12 -13.52 -40.72
CA LYS A 198 -8.15 -13.77 -42.17
C LYS A 198 -7.72 -12.52 -42.94
N GLY A 199 -6.80 -12.68 -43.89
CA GLY A 199 -6.28 -11.59 -44.71
C GLY A 199 -4.99 -10.95 -44.14
N THR A 200 -4.40 -11.47 -43.07
CA THR A 200 -3.14 -11.03 -42.51
C THR A 200 -1.99 -11.49 -43.43
N SER A 201 -1.19 -10.52 -43.96
CA SER A 201 -0.04 -10.84 -44.79
C SER A 201 1.09 -11.52 -43.99
N GLN A 202 1.92 -12.30 -44.65
CA GLN A 202 3.09 -12.92 -44.01
C GLN A 202 4.03 -11.86 -43.47
N THR A 203 4.22 -10.78 -44.22
CA THR A 203 5.04 -9.62 -43.81
C THR A 203 4.57 -9.00 -42.51
N PHE A 204 3.24 -8.88 -42.30
CA PHE A 204 2.68 -8.38 -41.04
C PHE A 204 3.01 -9.31 -39.86
N LYS A 205 2.89 -10.64 -40.06
CA LYS A 205 3.20 -11.61 -39.02
C LYS A 205 4.67 -11.58 -38.62
N ASP A 206 5.55 -11.49 -39.63
CA ASP A 206 6.99 -11.41 -39.38
C ASP A 206 7.37 -10.13 -38.61
N LYS A 207 6.75 -9.00 -38.97
CA LYS A 207 6.93 -7.73 -38.24
C LYS A 207 6.38 -7.75 -36.83
N LEU A 208 5.24 -8.39 -36.62
CA LEU A 208 4.65 -8.59 -35.30
C LEU A 208 5.52 -9.48 -34.42
N GLN A 209 6.15 -10.49 -34.99
CA GLN A 209 7.09 -11.35 -34.29
C GLN A 209 8.34 -10.57 -33.87
N GLN A 210 8.93 -9.78 -34.79
CA GLN A 210 10.08 -8.92 -34.48
C GLN A 210 9.76 -7.90 -33.36
N LEU A 211 8.55 -7.36 -33.36
CA LEU A 211 8.08 -6.44 -32.34
C LEU A 211 8.07 -7.09 -30.96
N ARG A 212 7.58 -8.33 -30.86
CA ARG A 212 7.57 -9.09 -29.58
C ARG A 212 8.99 -9.38 -29.09
N GLU A 213 9.85 -9.89 -29.98
CA GLU A 213 11.23 -10.21 -29.63
C GLU A 213 11.96 -8.96 -29.09
N LEU A 214 11.74 -7.81 -29.73
CA LEU A 214 12.34 -6.56 -29.30
C LEU A 214 11.76 -6.06 -27.97
N GLU A 215 10.47 -6.26 -27.70
CA GLU A 215 9.84 -5.95 -26.41
C GLU A 215 10.38 -6.83 -25.28
N GLU A 216 10.49 -8.14 -25.51
CA GLU A 216 11.07 -9.07 -24.54
C GLU A 216 12.53 -8.71 -24.23
N GLU A 217 13.30 -8.28 -25.22
CA GLU A 217 14.68 -7.81 -25.03
C GLU A 217 14.73 -6.52 -24.19
N ILE A 218 13.83 -5.58 -24.43
CA ILE A 218 13.72 -4.33 -23.65
C ILE A 218 13.32 -4.65 -22.20
N ASP A 219 12.33 -5.50 -21.99
CA ASP A 219 11.87 -5.92 -20.65
C ASP A 219 13.03 -6.58 -19.87
N LEU A 220 13.82 -7.45 -20.53
CA LEU A 220 14.99 -8.06 -19.93
C LEU A 220 16.05 -7.03 -19.52
N GLN A 221 16.35 -6.08 -20.43
CA GLN A 221 17.35 -5.02 -20.15
C GLN A 221 16.86 -4.05 -19.07
N GLN A 222 15.57 -3.73 -19.02
CA GLN A 222 14.98 -2.93 -17.94
C GLN A 222 15.10 -3.65 -16.58
N GLY A 223 14.89 -4.98 -16.55
CA GLY A 223 15.17 -5.80 -15.37
C GLY A 223 16.63 -5.74 -14.92
N GLN A 224 17.58 -5.83 -15.87
CA GLN A 224 19.02 -5.69 -15.59
C GLN A 224 19.38 -4.28 -15.09
N LEU A 225 18.78 -3.24 -15.65
CA LEU A 225 18.95 -1.86 -15.23
C LEU A 225 18.46 -1.66 -13.79
N LYS A 226 17.31 -2.23 -13.45
CA LYS A 226 16.78 -2.18 -12.07
C LYS A 226 17.74 -2.84 -11.10
N ASN A 227 18.19 -4.05 -11.38
CA ASN A 227 19.17 -4.76 -10.54
C ASN A 227 20.47 -3.96 -10.38
N ALA A 228 20.97 -3.35 -11.45
CA ALA A 228 22.17 -2.52 -11.40
C ALA A 228 21.97 -1.26 -10.52
N LYS A 229 20.79 -0.64 -10.54
CA LYS A 229 20.44 0.49 -9.63
C LYS A 229 20.36 0.06 -8.17
N ASP A 230 19.86 -1.14 -7.89
CA ASP A 230 19.83 -1.69 -6.53
C ASP A 230 21.25 -2.04 -6.05
N GLU A 231 22.10 -2.61 -6.93
CA GLU A 231 23.52 -2.82 -6.67
C GLU A 231 24.26 -1.50 -6.41
N GLU A 232 23.96 -0.45 -7.16
CA GLU A 232 24.51 0.90 -6.99
C GLU A 232 24.17 1.46 -5.60
N LYS A 233 22.90 1.36 -5.20
CA LYS A 233 22.43 1.81 -3.88
C LYS A 233 23.18 1.11 -2.75
N ASN A 234 23.33 -0.21 -2.84
CA ASN A 234 24.05 -1.00 -1.85
C ASN A 234 25.57 -0.67 -1.86
N ALA A 235 26.15 -0.50 -3.03
CA ALA A 235 27.57 -0.13 -3.16
C ALA A 235 27.84 1.26 -2.56
N LYS A 236 26.91 2.22 -2.73
CA LYS A 236 27.00 3.56 -2.12
C LYS A 236 26.93 3.52 -0.60
N ILE A 237 26.10 2.62 -0.04
CA ILE A 237 26.04 2.42 1.42
C ILE A 237 27.37 1.85 1.93
N ILE A 238 27.93 0.84 1.28
CA ILE A 238 29.22 0.24 1.65
C ILE A 238 30.36 1.26 1.54
N HIS A 239 30.34 2.08 0.50
CA HIS A 239 31.32 3.14 0.31
C HIS A 239 31.23 4.19 1.41
N HIS A 240 30.02 4.61 1.79
CA HIS A 240 29.80 5.52 2.89
C HIS A 240 30.27 4.95 4.23
N ASP A 241 29.99 3.69 4.55
CA ASP A 241 30.48 3.00 5.74
C ASP A 241 32.01 2.91 5.78
N ALA A 242 32.64 2.69 4.63
CA ALA A 242 34.11 2.67 4.52
C ALA A 242 34.70 4.06 4.78
N GLN A 243 34.05 5.11 4.30
CA GLN A 243 34.46 6.51 4.55
C GLN A 243 34.30 6.90 6.03
N GLU A 244 33.21 6.50 6.69
CA GLU A 244 33.01 6.75 8.13
C GLU A 244 34.13 6.11 8.96
N LYS A 245 34.51 4.87 8.63
CA LYS A 245 35.63 4.19 9.30
C LYS A 245 36.96 4.90 9.07
N ALA A 246 37.16 5.45 7.89
CA ALA A 246 38.35 6.25 7.59
C ALA A 246 38.36 7.57 8.39
N ALA A 247 37.17 8.15 8.67
CA ALA A 247 37.03 9.38 9.46
C ALA A 247 37.37 9.24 10.96
N GLN A 248 37.21 8.01 11.47
CA GLN A 248 37.50 7.73 12.91
C GLN A 248 39.00 7.71 13.25
N ILE A 249 39.85 7.81 12.26
CA ILE A 249 41.30 7.77 12.47
C ILE A 249 41.81 9.18 12.81
N GLU A 250 42.38 9.31 14.02
CA GLU A 250 42.87 10.56 14.58
C GLU A 250 43.90 11.26 13.66
N GLY A 251 43.73 12.57 13.43
CA GLY A 251 44.61 13.43 12.58
C GLY A 251 44.13 13.64 11.14
N LEU A 252 43.08 12.95 10.66
CA LEU A 252 42.53 13.10 9.30
C LEU A 252 41.17 13.83 9.29
N ARG A 253 40.65 14.16 10.45
CA ARG A 253 39.29 14.67 10.64
C ARG A 253 38.97 15.94 9.84
N GLU A 254 39.85 16.90 9.83
CA GLU A 254 39.58 18.18 9.12
C GLU A 254 39.52 18.00 7.59
N LYS A 255 40.48 17.24 7.03
CA LYS A 255 40.47 16.96 5.57
C LYS A 255 39.31 16.05 5.17
N GLN A 256 38.89 15.20 6.06
CA GLN A 256 37.77 14.31 5.84
C GLN A 256 36.42 15.02 5.93
N GLU A 257 36.25 15.95 6.86
CA GLU A 257 35.08 16.82 6.89
C GLU A 257 34.95 17.64 5.59
N GLU A 258 36.09 18.09 5.06
CA GLU A 258 36.10 18.79 3.78
C GLU A 258 35.70 17.86 2.60
N ILE A 259 36.24 16.65 2.54
CA ILE A 259 35.85 15.64 1.54
C ILE A 259 34.36 15.32 1.67
N HIS A 260 33.86 15.07 2.90
CA HIS A 260 32.46 14.77 3.14
C HIS A 260 31.53 15.91 2.70
N ASN A 261 31.91 17.14 2.99
CA ASN A 261 31.13 18.33 2.60
C ASN A 261 31.09 18.47 1.06
N LEU A 262 32.23 18.24 0.39
CA LEU A 262 32.31 18.26 -1.05
C LEU A 262 31.47 17.16 -1.69
N GLU A 263 31.49 15.94 -1.13
CA GLU A 263 30.70 14.81 -1.62
C GLU A 263 29.19 15.06 -1.43
N LYS A 264 28.79 15.63 -0.28
CA LYS A 264 27.39 16.02 -0.06
C LYS A 264 26.93 17.10 -1.06
N LYS A 265 27.80 18.09 -1.33
CA LYS A 265 27.53 19.10 -2.36
C LYS A 265 27.40 18.46 -3.75
N ARG A 266 28.31 17.54 -4.09
CA ARG A 266 28.26 16.78 -5.35
C ARG A 266 26.96 16.01 -5.52
N ILE A 267 26.51 15.28 -4.48
CA ILE A 267 25.24 14.53 -4.50
C ILE A 267 24.04 15.48 -4.70
N GLY A 268 24.05 16.63 -4.05
CA GLY A 268 23.02 17.65 -4.23
C GLY A 268 22.95 18.17 -5.67
N LEU A 269 24.11 18.49 -6.26
CA LEU A 269 24.21 18.94 -7.64
C LEU A 269 23.82 17.83 -8.62
N GLN A 270 24.23 16.58 -8.36
CA GLN A 270 23.84 15.43 -9.18
C GLN A 270 22.32 15.20 -9.15
N THR A 271 21.69 15.39 -8.00
CA THR A 271 20.22 15.30 -7.87
C THR A 271 19.53 16.40 -8.67
N GLN A 272 20.07 17.62 -8.61
CA GLN A 272 19.57 18.74 -9.43
C GLN A 272 19.74 18.47 -10.91
N LEU A 273 20.91 17.97 -11.32
CA LEU A 273 21.20 17.57 -12.70
C LEU A 273 20.21 16.50 -13.19
N ASN A 274 20.00 15.46 -12.39
CA ASN A 274 19.06 14.38 -12.72
C ASN A 274 17.61 14.88 -12.83
N ASN A 275 17.19 15.79 -11.96
CA ASN A 275 15.86 16.40 -12.04
C ASN A 275 15.72 17.30 -13.26
N LEU A 276 16.76 18.06 -13.56
CA LEU A 276 16.84 18.91 -14.75
C LEU A 276 16.83 18.04 -16.02
N GLN A 277 17.57 16.95 -16.04
CA GLN A 277 17.60 15.99 -17.13
C GLN A 277 16.22 15.37 -17.36
N LYS A 278 15.52 14.95 -16.29
CA LYS A 278 14.13 14.49 -16.41
C LYS A 278 13.20 15.55 -17.01
N SER A 279 13.42 16.81 -16.64
CA SER A 279 12.65 17.93 -17.20
C SER A 279 12.96 18.13 -18.69
N ILE A 280 14.25 18.05 -19.05
CA ILE A 280 14.72 18.09 -20.44
C ILE A 280 14.16 16.90 -21.24
N ASP A 281 14.25 15.67 -20.70
CA ASP A 281 13.73 14.46 -21.34
C ASP A 281 12.21 14.50 -21.50
N SER A 282 11.50 14.99 -20.47
CA SER A 282 10.06 15.22 -20.53
C SER A 282 9.71 16.27 -21.58
N TRP A 283 10.55 17.32 -21.71
CA TRP A 283 10.39 18.33 -22.73
C TRP A 283 10.74 17.76 -24.12
N LEU A 284 11.84 17.01 -24.26
CA LEU A 284 12.23 16.38 -25.52
C LEU A 284 11.16 15.41 -26.04
N LYS A 285 10.55 14.63 -25.15
CA LYS A 285 9.40 13.76 -25.50
C LYS A 285 8.20 14.60 -26.00
N LYS A 286 8.05 15.81 -25.51
CA LYS A 286 7.01 16.76 -25.91
C LYS A 286 7.48 17.72 -27.00
N ALA A 287 8.77 17.80 -27.33
CA ALA A 287 9.31 18.68 -28.36
C ALA A 287 8.83 18.31 -29.78
N SER A 288 8.41 17.06 -29.96
CA SER A 288 7.68 16.63 -31.14
C SER A 288 6.24 17.19 -31.20
N ILE A 289 5.67 17.58 -30.05
CA ILE A 289 4.31 18.14 -29.98
C ILE A 289 4.22 19.52 -30.67
N PRO A 290 5.18 20.47 -30.55
CA PRO A 290 5.17 21.68 -31.35
C PRO A 290 5.16 21.46 -32.87
N LEU A 291 5.76 20.38 -33.34
CA LEU A 291 5.67 19.97 -34.75
C LEU A 291 4.28 19.43 -35.11
N LEU A 292 3.59 18.90 -34.15
CA LEU A 292 2.23 18.38 -34.30
C LEU A 292 1.15 19.36 -33.84
N ILE A 293 1.53 20.52 -33.29
CA ILE A 293 0.58 21.45 -32.66
C ILE A 293 -0.45 21.95 -33.68
N ASN A 294 -0.05 22.16 -34.91
CA ASN A 294 -0.96 22.53 -35.99
C ASN A 294 -1.94 21.42 -36.31
N PHE A 295 -1.47 20.16 -36.27
CA PHE A 295 -2.33 18.98 -36.46
C PHE A 295 -3.28 18.77 -35.28
N VAL A 296 -2.79 18.97 -34.06
CA VAL A 296 -3.62 18.94 -32.86
C VAL A 296 -4.65 20.06 -32.85
N GLN A 297 -4.27 21.24 -33.37
CA GLN A 297 -5.18 22.37 -33.55
C GLN A 297 -6.27 22.04 -34.58
N GLU A 298 -5.89 21.48 -35.72
CA GLU A 298 -6.81 21.05 -36.77
C GLU A 298 -7.78 20.00 -36.25
N MET A 299 -7.29 19.00 -35.49
CA MET A 299 -8.14 18.01 -34.83
C MET A 299 -9.10 18.64 -33.81
N ALA A 300 -8.66 19.63 -33.03
CA ALA A 300 -9.51 20.33 -32.08
C ALA A 300 -10.59 21.17 -32.78
N ASP A 301 -10.25 21.75 -33.92
CA ASP A 301 -11.16 22.56 -34.74
C ASP A 301 -12.19 21.66 -35.47
N ASP A 302 -11.78 20.49 -35.95
CA ASP A 302 -12.66 19.49 -36.55
C ASP A 302 -13.68 18.90 -35.56
N LEU A 303 -13.36 18.94 -34.28
CA LEU A 303 -14.25 18.48 -33.20
C LEU A 303 -15.26 19.57 -32.76
N GLN A 304 -15.31 20.75 -33.40
CA GLN A 304 -16.27 21.77 -33.04
C GLN A 304 -17.70 21.25 -33.19
N VAL A 305 -18.39 21.19 -32.08
CA VAL A 305 -19.79 20.77 -32.03
C VAL A 305 -20.68 21.98 -32.25
N THR A 306 -21.32 22.07 -33.41
CA THR A 306 -22.34 23.07 -33.69
C THR A 306 -23.55 22.88 -32.81
N SER A 307 -23.57 23.56 -31.66
CA SER A 307 -24.64 23.68 -30.67
C SER A 307 -25.26 22.37 -30.17
N LEU A 308 -25.30 22.20 -28.85
CA LEU A 308 -26.17 21.21 -28.21
C LEU A 308 -27.62 21.50 -28.63
N LYS A 309 -28.29 20.53 -29.25
CA LYS A 309 -29.75 20.65 -29.43
C LYS A 309 -30.37 20.75 -28.04
N SER A 310 -30.97 21.90 -27.77
CA SER A 310 -31.64 22.20 -26.49
C SER A 310 -32.64 21.10 -26.15
N THR A 311 -32.33 20.29 -25.14
CA THR A 311 -33.24 19.27 -24.61
C THR A 311 -34.09 19.89 -23.53
N TYR A 312 -35.11 20.68 -23.93
CA TYR A 312 -36.20 21.02 -23.01
C TYR A 312 -37.08 19.81 -22.61
N LYS A 313 -36.64 18.57 -22.93
CA LYS A 313 -37.43 17.34 -22.71
C LYS A 313 -36.72 16.27 -21.87
N THR A 314 -35.78 16.66 -21.02
CA THR A 314 -34.95 15.70 -20.24
C THR A 314 -35.69 14.83 -19.21
N ASN A 315 -36.99 15.11 -18.95
CA ASN A 315 -37.79 14.24 -18.08
C ASN A 315 -38.90 13.49 -18.84
N SER A 316 -38.91 13.54 -20.15
CA SER A 316 -40.04 13.00 -20.94
C SER A 316 -39.97 11.49 -21.14
N THR A 317 -38.78 10.90 -21.26
CA THR A 317 -38.61 9.45 -21.52
C THR A 317 -39.11 8.60 -20.34
N ALA A 318 -38.79 8.98 -19.11
CA ALA A 318 -39.28 8.30 -17.92
C ALA A 318 -40.79 8.45 -17.74
N VAL A 319 -41.32 9.64 -18.01
CA VAL A 319 -42.78 9.88 -17.96
C VAL A 319 -43.51 9.09 -19.05
N LEU A 320 -42.99 9.05 -20.26
CA LEU A 320 -43.57 8.29 -21.36
C LEU A 320 -43.52 6.77 -21.08
N LYS A 321 -42.46 6.27 -20.48
CA LYS A 321 -42.38 4.85 -20.03
C LYS A 321 -43.39 4.56 -18.92
N ALA A 322 -43.51 5.44 -17.93
CA ALA A 322 -44.49 5.29 -16.85
C ALA A 322 -45.95 5.30 -17.40
N ILE A 323 -46.25 6.15 -18.39
CA ILE A 323 -47.55 6.18 -19.06
C ILE A 323 -47.84 4.83 -19.79
N LEU A 324 -46.81 4.21 -20.38
CA LEU A 324 -46.94 2.91 -21.01
C LEU A 324 -47.18 1.77 -20.00
N ASP A 325 -46.47 1.83 -18.87
CA ASP A 325 -46.55 0.83 -17.80
C ASP A 325 -47.93 0.89 -17.09
N ASP A 326 -48.44 2.12 -16.84
CA ASP A 326 -49.73 2.35 -16.21
C ASP A 326 -50.93 2.15 -17.17
N GLU A 327 -50.66 1.88 -18.44
CA GLU A 327 -51.65 1.72 -19.48
C GLU A 327 -52.69 2.85 -19.61
N SER A 328 -52.41 3.98 -18.99
CA SER A 328 -53.29 5.13 -18.92
C SER A 328 -52.53 6.45 -19.14
N CYS A 329 -53.10 7.34 -19.93
CA CYS A 329 -52.57 8.69 -20.09
C CYS A 329 -52.75 9.52 -18.82
N LEU A 330 -51.89 10.51 -18.59
CA LEU A 330 -52.02 11.47 -17.50
C LEU A 330 -53.37 12.19 -17.38
N CYS A 331 -54.19 12.13 -18.45
CA CYS A 331 -55.56 12.63 -18.45
C CYS A 331 -56.61 11.57 -18.00
N GLY A 332 -56.17 10.35 -17.60
CA GLY A 332 -57.03 9.26 -17.10
C GLY A 332 -57.72 8.42 -18.18
N ARG A 333 -57.35 8.56 -19.44
CA ARG A 333 -57.86 7.71 -20.54
C ARG A 333 -56.97 6.52 -20.74
N CYS A 334 -57.56 5.32 -20.96
CA CYS A 334 -56.81 4.14 -21.36
C CYS A 334 -56.16 4.34 -22.71
N LEU A 335 -54.92 3.84 -22.87
CA LEU A 335 -54.14 3.93 -24.10
C LEU A 335 -54.70 2.90 -25.11
N ASP A 336 -55.09 3.37 -26.29
CA ASP A 336 -55.35 2.52 -27.45
C ASP A 336 -54.03 2.15 -28.14
N GLN A 337 -54.09 1.19 -29.08
CA GLN A 337 -52.91 0.65 -29.75
C GLN A 337 -52.15 1.74 -30.52
N ASN A 338 -52.85 2.66 -31.17
CA ASN A 338 -52.24 3.74 -31.93
C ASN A 338 -51.51 4.73 -31.03
N SER A 339 -52.06 5.02 -29.85
CA SER A 339 -51.42 5.89 -28.85
C SER A 339 -50.18 5.24 -28.24
N ARG A 340 -50.23 3.91 -28.03
CA ARG A 340 -49.03 3.13 -27.58
C ARG A 340 -47.92 3.21 -28.62
N ASP A 341 -48.21 2.92 -29.86
CA ASP A 341 -47.25 2.93 -30.95
C ASP A 341 -46.63 4.33 -31.14
N PHE A 342 -47.43 5.35 -31.00
CA PHE A 342 -46.95 6.75 -31.04
C PHE A 342 -46.00 7.04 -29.86
N ILE A 343 -46.36 6.63 -28.63
CA ILE A 343 -45.47 6.85 -27.46
C ILE A 343 -44.19 6.07 -27.59
N LEU A 344 -44.20 4.83 -28.07
CA LEU A 344 -43.01 4.02 -28.35
C LEU A 344 -42.11 4.70 -29.38
N GLN A 345 -42.67 5.26 -30.46
CA GLN A 345 -41.94 5.99 -31.47
C GLN A 345 -41.27 7.26 -30.85
N GLN A 346 -41.97 7.98 -29.99
CA GLN A 346 -41.44 9.15 -29.31
C GLN A 346 -40.33 8.78 -28.34
N ILE A 347 -40.43 7.67 -27.63
CA ILE A 347 -39.36 7.16 -26.75
C ILE A 347 -38.10 6.85 -27.58
N ALA A 348 -38.26 6.14 -28.71
CA ALA A 348 -37.16 5.77 -29.61
C ALA A 348 -36.45 7.02 -30.19
N GLU A 349 -37.22 8.05 -30.57
CA GLU A 349 -36.65 9.33 -31.03
C GLU A 349 -35.88 10.05 -29.93
N LEU A 350 -36.39 10.06 -28.69
CA LEU A 350 -35.74 10.70 -27.55
C LEU A 350 -34.46 9.95 -27.12
N GLU A 351 -34.49 8.63 -27.09
CA GLU A 351 -33.31 7.80 -26.79
C GLU A 351 -32.21 7.98 -27.86
N SER A 352 -32.58 8.11 -29.13
CA SER A 352 -31.64 8.44 -30.20
C SER A 352 -31.01 9.82 -30.02
N LEU A 353 -31.77 10.84 -29.59
CA LEU A 353 -31.26 12.19 -29.30
C LEU A 353 -30.35 12.21 -28.04
N GLU A 354 -30.64 11.39 -27.04
CA GLU A 354 -29.78 11.24 -25.87
C GLU A 354 -28.44 10.61 -26.22
N MET A 355 -28.40 9.57 -27.06
CA MET A 355 -27.17 8.97 -27.58
C MET A 355 -26.36 9.97 -28.43
N ASP A 356 -27.02 10.74 -29.30
CA ASP A 356 -26.36 11.77 -30.09
C ASP A 356 -25.73 12.87 -29.21
N ASN A 357 -26.43 13.27 -28.16
CA ASN A 357 -25.92 14.26 -27.21
C ASN A 357 -24.75 13.71 -26.38
N ALA A 358 -24.79 12.44 -25.94
CA ALA A 358 -23.70 11.79 -25.22
C ALA A 358 -22.42 11.78 -26.08
N THR A 359 -22.54 11.38 -27.36
CA THR A 359 -21.40 11.38 -28.30
C THR A 359 -20.85 12.79 -28.54
N ARG A 360 -21.70 13.81 -28.54
CA ARG A 360 -21.30 15.22 -28.69
C ARG A 360 -20.59 15.74 -27.45
N ILE A 361 -21.04 15.37 -26.26
CA ILE A 361 -20.38 15.72 -24.99
C ILE A 361 -18.98 15.10 -24.95
N GLU A 362 -18.85 13.83 -25.35
CA GLU A 362 -17.56 13.15 -25.41
C GLU A 362 -16.59 13.83 -26.41
N LYS A 363 -17.06 14.22 -27.59
CA LYS A 363 -16.27 14.98 -28.55
C LYS A 363 -15.83 16.34 -28.01
N GLU A 364 -16.71 17.04 -27.30
CA GLU A 364 -16.38 18.34 -26.69
C GLU A 364 -15.36 18.19 -25.56
N GLN A 365 -15.44 17.09 -24.79
CA GLN A 365 -14.44 16.79 -23.76
C GLN A 365 -13.07 16.55 -24.40
N ILE A 366 -13.00 15.73 -25.45
CA ILE A 366 -11.75 15.50 -26.19
C ILE A 366 -11.20 16.82 -26.76
N ARG A 367 -12.05 17.69 -27.28
CA ARG A 367 -11.65 19.00 -27.78
C ARG A 367 -11.06 19.88 -26.69
N ILE A 368 -11.65 19.89 -25.50
CA ILE A 368 -11.15 20.61 -24.32
C ILE A 368 -9.78 20.08 -23.89
N ASP A 369 -9.61 18.76 -23.89
CA ASP A 369 -8.35 18.11 -23.56
C ASP A 369 -7.24 18.45 -24.57
N LEU A 370 -7.56 18.45 -25.87
CA LEU A 370 -6.65 18.87 -26.92
C LEU A 370 -6.27 20.35 -26.77
N GLN A 371 -7.23 21.23 -26.47
CA GLN A 371 -6.96 22.63 -26.16
C GLN A 371 -6.11 22.83 -24.91
N GLY A 372 -6.27 21.93 -23.89
CA GLY A 372 -5.40 21.86 -22.75
C GLY A 372 -3.94 21.57 -23.14
N ILE A 373 -3.73 20.56 -23.99
CA ILE A 373 -2.41 20.22 -24.54
C ILE A 373 -1.78 21.40 -25.29
N ILE A 374 -2.54 22.12 -26.13
CA ILE A 374 -2.07 23.27 -26.84
C ILE A 374 -1.64 24.39 -25.88
N ARG A 375 -2.48 24.70 -24.89
CA ARG A 375 -2.22 25.76 -23.90
C ARG A 375 -1.00 25.42 -23.01
N ASP A 376 -0.86 24.17 -22.60
CA ASP A 376 0.25 23.74 -21.73
C ASP A 376 1.58 23.75 -22.47
N ASN A 377 1.56 23.55 -23.79
CA ASN A 377 2.76 23.60 -24.63
C ASN A 377 3.11 25.03 -25.11
N ALA A 378 2.18 25.97 -25.05
CA ALA A 378 2.46 27.39 -25.35
C ALA A 378 3.41 28.06 -24.32
N LYS A 379 3.62 27.44 -23.14
CA LYS A 379 4.46 27.95 -22.04
C LYS A 379 5.96 27.57 -22.15
N PHE A 380 6.39 26.79 -23.14
CA PHE A 380 7.75 26.24 -23.20
C PHE A 380 8.75 27.16 -23.96
N SER A 381 8.89 28.45 -23.55
CA SER A 381 9.85 29.37 -24.16
C SER A 381 11.25 29.41 -23.51
N ASN A 382 11.46 28.71 -22.37
CA ASN A 382 12.70 28.86 -21.61
C ASN A 382 13.63 27.61 -21.62
N TYR A 383 13.51 26.73 -22.60
CA TYR A 383 14.33 25.50 -22.68
C TYR A 383 15.85 25.74 -22.80
N SER A 384 16.24 26.83 -23.45
CA SER A 384 17.67 27.19 -23.58
C SER A 384 18.35 27.43 -22.24
N GLN A 385 17.59 27.90 -21.23
CA GLN A 385 18.12 28.09 -19.89
C GLN A 385 18.41 26.74 -19.20
N TRP A 386 17.63 25.69 -19.47
CA TRP A 386 17.84 24.36 -18.91
C TRP A 386 19.14 23.72 -19.40
N PHE A 387 19.45 23.87 -20.70
CA PHE A 387 20.71 23.37 -21.26
C PHE A 387 21.91 24.11 -20.66
N LEU A 388 21.83 25.46 -20.58
CA LEU A 388 22.87 26.26 -19.95
C LEU A 388 23.04 25.91 -18.45
N GLN A 389 21.95 25.61 -17.75
CA GLN A 389 21.99 25.23 -16.36
C GLN A 389 22.56 23.82 -16.18
N ARG A 390 22.25 22.88 -17.08
CA ARG A 390 22.84 21.53 -17.12
C ARG A 390 24.35 21.61 -17.26
N ASP A 391 24.83 22.35 -18.27
CA ASP A 391 26.26 22.46 -18.58
C ASP A 391 27.02 23.07 -17.36
N ARG A 392 26.45 24.05 -16.70
CA ARG A 392 27.01 24.61 -15.44
C ARG A 392 27.07 23.60 -14.31
N LEU A 393 26.00 22.81 -14.12
CA LEU A 393 25.97 21.79 -13.09
C LEU A 393 27.00 20.68 -13.33
N GLU A 394 27.19 20.27 -14.60
CA GLU A 394 28.19 19.29 -15.01
C GLU A 394 29.61 19.80 -14.75
N GLU A 395 29.89 21.06 -15.08
CA GLU A 395 31.18 21.71 -14.85
C GLU A 395 31.49 21.84 -13.33
N GLU A 396 30.52 22.25 -12.52
CA GLU A 396 30.66 22.37 -11.08
C GLU A 396 30.87 20.99 -10.40
N ILE A 397 30.21 19.94 -10.90
CA ILE A 397 30.41 18.57 -10.42
C ILE A 397 31.85 18.09 -10.74
N GLU A 398 32.35 18.40 -11.93
CA GLU A 398 33.70 18.01 -12.34
C GLU A 398 34.78 18.71 -11.50
N GLU A 399 34.64 20.02 -11.25
CA GLU A 399 35.53 20.77 -10.37
C GLU A 399 35.57 20.16 -8.94
N ILE A 400 34.40 19.80 -8.38
CA ILE A 400 34.33 19.16 -7.07
C ILE A 400 35.01 17.78 -7.10
N ASN A 401 34.83 17.00 -8.15
CA ASN A 401 35.50 15.69 -8.29
C ASN A 401 37.03 15.83 -8.30
N GLN A 402 37.56 16.84 -9.01
CA GLN A 402 39.00 17.11 -9.04
C GLN A 402 39.53 17.50 -7.65
N HIS A 403 38.80 18.34 -6.91
CA HIS A 403 39.18 18.75 -5.57
C HIS A 403 39.17 17.58 -4.57
N ILE A 404 38.12 16.74 -4.61
CA ILE A 404 38.07 15.51 -3.79
C ILE A 404 39.27 14.59 -4.12
N LYS A 405 39.65 14.45 -5.38
CA LYS A 405 40.78 13.63 -5.80
C LYS A 405 42.10 14.18 -5.26
N GLN A 406 42.31 15.47 -5.25
CA GLN A 406 43.49 16.11 -4.66
C GLN A 406 43.59 15.87 -3.14
N LEU A 407 42.51 16.13 -2.41
CA LEU A 407 42.47 15.90 -0.96
C LEU A 407 42.73 14.43 -0.59
N LYS A 408 42.22 13.49 -1.37
CA LYS A 408 42.48 12.05 -1.20
C LYS A 408 43.96 11.70 -1.45
N GLN A 409 44.62 12.33 -2.40
CA GLN A 409 46.07 12.12 -2.66
C GLN A 409 46.95 12.67 -1.51
N GLU A 410 46.59 13.81 -0.92
CA GLU A 410 47.32 14.39 0.18
C GLU A 410 47.22 13.59 1.48
N THR A 411 46.15 12.82 1.66
CA THR A 411 45.91 11.97 2.82
C THR A 411 46.59 10.61 2.74
N THR A 412 46.97 10.16 1.56
CA THR A 412 47.67 8.85 1.33
C THR A 412 49.08 8.79 1.83
N GLY A 413 49.72 9.90 2.25
CA GLY A 413 51.09 9.98 2.68
C GLY A 413 51.34 9.79 4.20
N ILE A 414 50.30 9.65 5.04
CA ILE A 414 50.41 9.57 6.51
C ILE A 414 50.29 8.13 6.96
N ASN A 415 51.37 7.60 7.36
CA ASN A 415 51.77 6.22 7.63
C ASN A 415 50.98 5.53 8.76
N GLN A 416 50.38 4.38 8.44
CA GLN A 416 50.27 3.16 9.26
C GLN A 416 49.49 2.11 8.46
N ASP A 417 49.88 0.86 8.54
CA ASP A 417 49.26 -0.24 7.71
C ASP A 417 47.74 -0.34 7.85
N SER A 418 47.20 -0.02 9.03
CA SER A 418 45.74 0.01 9.28
C SER A 418 45.01 1.16 8.54
N VAL A 419 45.65 2.33 8.44
CA VAL A 419 45.13 3.49 7.71
C VAL A 419 45.12 3.21 6.22
N ARG A 420 46.19 2.57 5.74
CA ARG A 420 46.36 2.19 4.34
C ARG A 420 45.30 1.14 3.89
N ASP A 421 44.98 0.19 4.78
CA ASP A 421 43.97 -0.82 4.50
C ASP A 421 42.54 -0.24 4.49
N ILE A 422 42.25 0.75 5.34
CA ILE A 422 40.97 1.42 5.36
C ILE A 422 40.78 2.28 4.10
N TRP A 423 41.80 3.05 3.72
CA TRP A 423 41.75 3.86 2.51
C TRP A 423 41.66 2.99 1.25
N ARG A 424 42.37 1.86 1.22
CA ARG A 424 42.22 0.88 0.14
C ARG A 424 40.76 0.40 0.00
N LYS A 425 40.06 0.14 1.13
CA LYS A 425 38.66 -0.24 1.10
C LYS A 425 37.75 0.89 0.59
N VAL A 426 38.07 2.13 0.88
CA VAL A 426 37.34 3.30 0.34
C VAL A 426 37.51 3.34 -1.18
N ASP A 427 38.77 3.26 -1.67
CA ASP A 427 39.04 3.28 -3.10
C ASP A 427 38.43 2.10 -3.84
N GLU A 428 38.47 0.89 -3.27
CA GLU A 428 37.82 -0.31 -3.84
C GLU A 428 36.31 -0.16 -3.90
N SER A 429 35.69 0.44 -2.88
CA SER A 429 34.24 0.67 -2.86
C SER A 429 33.83 1.79 -3.82
N GLU A 430 34.64 2.85 -3.96
CA GLU A 430 34.42 3.92 -4.96
C GLU A 430 34.53 3.36 -6.39
N GLY A 431 35.55 2.54 -6.63
CA GLY A 431 35.71 1.85 -7.94
C GLY A 431 34.52 0.96 -8.29
N LYS A 432 33.96 0.27 -7.30
CA LYS A 432 32.74 -0.53 -7.51
C LYS A 432 31.54 0.36 -7.88
N VAL A 433 31.31 1.46 -7.15
CA VAL A 433 30.24 2.40 -7.45
C VAL A 433 30.36 2.92 -8.87
N LYS A 434 31.54 3.39 -9.26
CA LYS A 434 31.80 3.90 -10.61
C LYS A 434 31.55 2.87 -11.70
N ASN A 435 32.00 1.64 -11.50
CA ASN A 435 31.78 0.55 -12.47
C ASN A 435 30.29 0.23 -12.65
N ILE A 436 29.50 0.31 -11.56
CA ILE A 436 28.06 0.08 -11.61
C ILE A 436 27.38 1.26 -12.32
N GLU A 437 27.78 2.48 -12.05
CA GLU A 437 27.26 3.69 -12.72
C GLU A 437 27.51 3.65 -14.23
N GLU A 438 28.71 3.25 -14.66
CA GLU A 438 29.03 3.06 -16.08
C GLU A 438 28.20 1.93 -16.73
N ARG A 439 27.88 0.88 -15.97
CA ARG A 439 26.99 -0.19 -16.44
C ARG A 439 25.56 0.30 -16.60
N ILE A 440 25.08 1.09 -15.65
CA ILE A 440 23.75 1.72 -15.70
C ILE A 440 23.64 2.62 -16.93
N GLU A 441 24.63 3.47 -17.17
CA GLU A 441 24.64 4.37 -18.32
C GLU A 441 24.61 3.60 -19.66
N ARG A 442 25.37 2.52 -19.75
CA ARG A 442 25.36 1.64 -20.96
C ARG A 442 23.98 1.02 -21.18
N LEU A 443 23.39 0.43 -20.14
CA LEU A 443 22.06 -0.18 -20.23
C LEU A 443 21.00 0.84 -20.61
N GLN A 444 21.05 2.06 -20.07
CA GLN A 444 20.12 3.13 -20.42
C GLN A 444 20.21 3.51 -21.91
N LYS A 445 21.43 3.66 -22.43
CA LYS A 445 21.66 3.96 -23.86
C LYS A 445 21.18 2.83 -24.78
N GLU A 446 21.43 1.58 -24.39
CA GLU A 446 20.96 0.42 -25.15
C GLU A 446 19.42 0.35 -25.18
N ILE A 447 18.78 0.56 -24.05
CA ILE A 447 17.31 0.61 -23.94
C ILE A 447 16.76 1.73 -24.82
N GLU A 448 17.33 2.93 -24.77
CA GLU A 448 16.86 4.08 -25.57
C GLU A 448 16.95 3.80 -27.09
N ILE A 449 18.02 3.15 -27.53
CA ILE A 449 18.18 2.76 -28.94
C ILE A 449 17.09 1.75 -29.34
N LYS A 450 16.87 0.73 -28.51
CA LYS A 450 15.86 -0.29 -28.78
C LYS A 450 14.43 0.28 -28.71
N GLU A 451 14.15 1.18 -27.82
CA GLU A 451 12.84 1.89 -27.74
C GLU A 451 12.56 2.69 -29.02
N LYS A 452 13.57 3.33 -29.60
CA LYS A 452 13.41 4.00 -30.89
C LYS A 452 13.17 3.01 -32.03
N GLN A 453 13.86 1.87 -32.03
CA GLN A 453 13.60 0.79 -32.99
C GLN A 453 12.19 0.22 -32.85
N LEU A 454 11.76 0.02 -31.61
CA LEU A 454 10.42 -0.47 -31.28
C LEU A 454 9.33 0.49 -31.81
N GLU A 455 9.52 1.80 -31.63
CA GLU A 455 8.57 2.79 -32.12
C GLU A 455 8.45 2.78 -33.63
N ASN A 456 9.57 2.70 -34.36
CA ASN A 456 9.58 2.56 -35.81
C ASN A 456 8.84 1.28 -36.25
N LEU A 457 9.11 0.16 -35.59
CA LEU A 457 8.49 -1.11 -35.92
C LEU A 457 6.98 -1.11 -35.62
N ARG A 458 6.55 -0.41 -34.57
CA ARG A 458 5.13 -0.19 -34.28
C ARG A 458 4.41 0.58 -35.39
N GLN A 459 5.07 1.62 -35.94
CA GLN A 459 4.51 2.39 -37.05
C GLN A 459 4.38 1.53 -38.30
N GLU A 460 5.40 0.70 -38.62
CA GLU A 460 5.32 -0.23 -39.76
C GLU A 460 4.17 -1.25 -39.58
N VAL A 461 4.01 -1.82 -38.37
CA VAL A 461 2.91 -2.74 -38.06
C VAL A 461 1.56 -2.04 -38.18
N GLU A 462 1.44 -0.79 -37.76
CA GLU A 462 0.19 0.00 -37.86
C GLU A 462 -0.19 0.28 -39.31
N ILE A 463 0.77 0.63 -40.17
CA ILE A 463 0.56 0.80 -41.61
C ILE A 463 0.03 -0.48 -42.23
N LEU A 464 0.71 -1.62 -41.99
CA LEU A 464 0.32 -2.92 -42.51
C LEU A 464 -1.05 -3.40 -41.95
N ALA A 465 -1.36 -3.05 -40.71
CA ALA A 465 -2.66 -3.35 -40.13
C ALA A 465 -3.81 -2.57 -40.78
N SER A 466 -3.53 -1.35 -41.28
CA SER A 466 -4.53 -0.49 -41.91
C SER A 466 -5.09 -1.05 -43.23
N GLU A 467 -4.42 -2.00 -43.86
CA GLU A 467 -4.87 -2.65 -45.11
C GLU A 467 -6.14 -3.50 -44.93
N ASN A 468 -6.47 -3.90 -43.68
CA ASN A 468 -7.64 -4.71 -43.38
C ASN A 468 -8.32 -4.20 -42.09
N GLN A 469 -9.62 -3.85 -42.21
CA GLN A 469 -10.37 -3.26 -41.08
C GLN A 469 -10.39 -4.15 -39.83
N THR A 470 -10.49 -5.47 -40.01
CA THR A 470 -10.48 -6.43 -38.89
C THR A 470 -9.10 -6.49 -38.21
N THR A 471 -8.02 -6.47 -39.00
CA THR A 471 -6.65 -6.47 -38.53
C THR A 471 -6.33 -5.16 -37.80
N LEU A 472 -6.79 -4.03 -38.35
CA LEU A 472 -6.64 -2.72 -37.73
C LEU A 472 -7.35 -2.65 -36.36
N MET A 473 -8.58 -3.15 -36.27
CA MET A 473 -9.32 -3.17 -35.00
C MET A 473 -8.62 -4.02 -33.94
N LEU A 474 -8.15 -5.21 -34.29
CA LEU A 474 -7.41 -6.11 -33.39
C LEU A 474 -6.04 -5.51 -33.01
N SER A 475 -5.34 -4.89 -33.97
CA SER A 475 -4.07 -4.18 -33.70
C SER A 475 -4.26 -3.06 -32.68
N ASN A 476 -5.32 -2.25 -32.81
CA ASN A 476 -5.63 -1.21 -31.83
C ASN A 476 -5.97 -1.76 -30.45
N GLN A 477 -6.67 -2.91 -30.36
CA GLN A 477 -6.93 -3.58 -29.10
C GLN A 477 -5.66 -4.11 -28.45
N VAL A 478 -4.73 -4.68 -29.23
CA VAL A 478 -3.41 -5.11 -28.76
C VAL A 478 -2.60 -3.92 -28.25
N LYS A 479 -2.57 -2.80 -29.01
CA LYS A 479 -1.88 -1.57 -28.61
C LYS A 479 -2.44 -1.04 -27.28
N MET A 480 -3.75 -1.04 -27.10
CA MET A 480 -4.41 -0.59 -25.86
C MET A 480 -4.10 -1.52 -24.68
N ALA A 481 -4.21 -2.85 -24.86
CA ALA A 481 -3.89 -3.83 -23.81
C ALA A 481 -2.43 -3.73 -23.37
N ARG A 482 -1.51 -3.52 -24.31
CA ARG A 482 -0.09 -3.33 -24.07
C ARG A 482 0.19 -2.03 -23.31
N GLY A 483 -0.44 -0.93 -23.72
CA GLY A 483 -0.38 0.35 -23.00
C GLY A 483 -0.87 0.22 -21.54
N LEU A 484 -1.95 -0.55 -21.32
CA LEU A 484 -2.47 -0.81 -19.99
C LEU A 484 -1.49 -1.65 -19.15
N LYS A 485 -0.87 -2.70 -19.72
CA LYS A 485 0.17 -3.50 -19.05
C LYS A 485 1.33 -2.61 -18.60
N ASN A 486 1.85 -1.76 -19.49
CA ASN A 486 2.97 -0.88 -19.18
C ASN A 486 2.61 0.13 -18.09
N ALA A 487 1.46 0.80 -18.21
CA ALA A 487 0.98 1.71 -17.18
C ALA A 487 0.78 1.04 -15.82
N THR A 488 0.32 -0.22 -15.81
CA THR A 488 0.16 -1.01 -14.57
C THR A 488 1.53 -1.34 -13.95
N ASN A 489 2.55 -1.68 -14.75
CA ASN A 489 3.91 -1.91 -14.27
C ASN A 489 4.51 -0.63 -13.65
N GLU A 490 4.40 0.50 -14.32
CA GLU A 490 4.86 1.80 -13.80
C GLU A 490 4.14 2.15 -12.48
N LEU A 491 2.83 1.89 -12.41
CA LEU A 491 2.04 2.13 -11.21
C LEU A 491 2.47 1.23 -10.04
N ILE A 492 2.78 -0.04 -10.30
CA ILE A 492 3.31 -0.96 -9.28
C ILE A 492 4.65 -0.43 -8.73
N GLU A 493 5.59 -0.07 -9.61
CA GLU A 493 6.89 0.45 -9.20
C GLU A 493 6.76 1.76 -8.40
N TRP A 494 5.98 2.70 -8.91
CA TRP A 494 5.71 3.95 -8.21
C TRP A 494 5.07 3.72 -6.84
N ASN A 495 4.11 2.80 -6.75
CA ASN A 495 3.43 2.49 -5.48
C ASN A 495 4.40 1.87 -4.47
N ILE A 496 5.28 0.95 -4.89
CA ILE A 496 6.30 0.37 -4.02
C ILE A 496 7.24 1.45 -3.48
N ASP A 497 7.82 2.27 -4.37
CA ASP A 497 8.77 3.32 -3.98
C ASP A 497 8.13 4.39 -3.09
N ASN A 498 6.94 4.84 -3.44
CA ASN A 498 6.22 5.84 -2.67
C ASN A 498 5.80 5.32 -1.30
N SER A 499 5.33 4.07 -1.25
CA SER A 499 4.92 3.42 -0.02
C SER A 499 6.09 3.19 0.93
N GLN A 500 7.25 2.75 0.43
CA GLN A 500 8.46 2.62 1.25
C GLN A 500 8.86 3.96 1.89
N LYS A 501 8.88 5.04 1.11
CA LYS A 501 9.20 6.38 1.62
C LYS A 501 8.21 6.80 2.72
N MET A 502 6.92 6.56 2.50
CA MET A 502 5.87 6.91 3.44
C MET A 502 5.96 6.08 4.73
N ILE A 503 6.20 4.76 4.61
CA ILE A 503 6.38 3.88 5.77
C ILE A 503 7.62 4.30 6.56
N ASN A 504 8.74 4.57 5.88
CA ASN A 504 9.98 5.03 6.52
C ASN A 504 9.75 6.32 7.30
N GLN A 505 9.09 7.30 6.69
CA GLN A 505 8.83 8.58 7.33
C GLN A 505 7.93 8.43 8.55
N VAL A 506 6.76 7.79 8.39
CA VAL A 506 5.79 7.65 9.48
C VAL A 506 6.32 6.79 10.62
N THR A 507 7.04 5.70 10.29
CA THR A 507 7.68 4.85 11.31
C THR A 507 8.79 5.60 12.05
N SER A 508 9.61 6.40 11.33
CA SER A 508 10.64 7.24 11.94
C SER A 508 10.04 8.25 12.91
N ASP A 509 9.02 8.99 12.47
CA ASP A 509 8.35 10.00 13.31
C ASP A 509 7.76 9.35 14.58
N ARG A 510 7.19 8.15 14.46
CA ARG A 510 6.67 7.39 15.60
C ARG A 510 7.78 6.86 16.50
N TYR A 511 8.84 6.30 15.92
CA TYR A 511 9.96 5.77 16.68
C TYR A 511 10.65 6.85 17.52
N LEU A 512 10.90 8.03 16.94
CA LEU A 512 11.50 9.16 17.66
C LEU A 512 10.61 9.69 18.79
N GLN A 513 9.29 9.50 18.71
CA GLN A 513 8.38 9.84 19.80
C GLN A 513 8.40 8.84 20.97
N VAL A 514 8.73 7.57 20.70
CA VAL A 514 8.61 6.51 21.72
C VAL A 514 9.96 6.02 22.25
N THR A 515 11.06 6.25 21.54
CA THR A 515 12.41 5.90 22.01
C THR A 515 12.81 6.73 23.22
N ASN A 516 13.66 6.16 24.08
CA ASN A 516 14.30 6.88 25.19
C ASN A 516 15.60 7.60 24.78
N LYS A 517 16.04 7.48 23.51
CA LYS A 517 17.28 8.06 22.96
C LYS A 517 17.03 8.82 21.65
N PRO A 518 16.10 9.79 21.62
CA PRO A 518 15.78 10.51 20.37
C PRO A 518 16.98 11.26 19.80
N GLU A 519 17.96 11.63 20.65
CA GLU A 519 19.17 12.34 20.28
C GLU A 519 20.24 11.48 19.60
N GLU A 520 20.15 10.14 19.74
CA GLU A 520 21.10 9.20 19.14
C GLU A 520 20.64 8.69 17.76
N TYR A 521 19.33 8.83 17.48
CA TYR A 521 18.71 8.23 16.30
C TYR A 521 18.15 9.28 15.34
N ARG A 522 18.31 9.01 14.04
CA ARG A 522 17.75 9.83 12.96
C ARG A 522 16.38 9.36 12.51
N GLY A 523 16.08 8.09 12.75
CA GLY A 523 14.82 7.47 12.37
C GLY A 523 14.95 5.98 12.05
N VAL A 524 13.93 5.44 11.43
CA VAL A 524 13.85 4.05 11.00
C VAL A 524 13.98 3.98 9.49
N GLU A 525 14.69 2.98 8.99
CA GLU A 525 14.77 2.68 7.56
C GLU A 525 14.31 1.26 7.30
N ILE A 526 13.45 1.11 6.32
CA ILE A 526 13.00 -0.19 5.82
C ILE A 526 13.77 -0.44 4.52
N THR A 527 14.55 -1.51 4.50
CA THR A 527 15.29 -1.91 3.30
C THR A 527 14.35 -2.38 2.19
N PRO A 528 14.82 -2.50 0.94
CA PRO A 528 14.04 -3.07 -0.16
C PRO A 528 13.53 -4.50 0.13
N GLU A 529 14.24 -5.22 1.00
CA GLU A 529 13.86 -6.56 1.48
C GLU A 529 12.83 -6.53 2.62
N TYR A 530 12.33 -5.32 2.99
CA TYR A 530 11.42 -5.06 4.10
C TYR A 530 12.00 -5.37 5.49
N THR A 531 13.32 -5.34 5.65
CA THR A 531 13.94 -5.41 6.97
C THR A 531 13.97 -4.04 7.63
N LEU A 532 13.61 -4.00 8.91
CA LEU A 532 13.66 -2.77 9.71
C LEU A 532 15.09 -2.53 10.21
N GLY A 533 15.55 -1.30 10.18
CA GLY A 533 16.78 -0.86 10.82
C GLY A 533 16.62 0.52 11.43
N ILE A 534 17.42 0.84 12.43
CA ILE A 534 17.45 2.17 13.04
C ILE A 534 18.68 2.91 12.53
N ARG A 535 18.47 4.09 11.96
CA ARG A 535 19.56 4.94 11.50
C ARG A 535 19.97 5.88 12.61
N THR A 536 21.24 5.79 13.01
CA THR A 536 21.85 6.71 13.97
C THR A 536 22.04 8.10 13.37
N ILE A 537 22.27 9.12 14.20
CA ILE A 537 22.63 10.48 13.73
C ILE A 537 23.93 10.48 12.94
N THR A 538 24.86 9.54 13.19
CA THR A 538 26.08 9.35 12.42
C THR A 538 25.86 8.68 11.07
N GLY A 539 24.61 8.27 10.74
CA GLY A 539 24.25 7.64 9.48
C GLY A 539 24.35 6.11 9.47
N LYS A 540 24.85 5.48 10.54
CA LYS A 540 24.97 4.03 10.66
C LYS A 540 23.58 3.39 10.77
N LEU A 541 23.31 2.36 9.97
CA LEU A 541 22.12 1.53 10.08
C LEU A 541 22.36 0.42 11.10
N LEU A 542 21.60 0.42 12.19
CA LEU A 542 21.61 -0.62 13.21
C LEU A 542 20.57 -1.68 12.86
N ASN A 543 21.03 -2.94 12.80
CA ASN A 543 20.14 -4.07 12.63
C ASN A 543 19.36 -4.32 13.94
N PRO A 544 18.10 -4.75 13.91
CA PRO A 544 17.33 -5.09 15.10
C PRO A 544 18.03 -6.05 16.08
N ASP A 545 18.90 -6.93 15.58
CA ASP A 545 19.60 -7.92 16.40
C ASP A 545 20.52 -7.30 17.47
N VAL A 546 21.04 -6.09 17.23
CA VAL A 546 21.93 -5.38 18.16
C VAL A 546 21.19 -4.45 19.14
N LEU A 547 19.86 -4.35 19.00
CA LEU A 547 19.03 -3.50 19.85
C LEU A 547 18.71 -4.20 21.17
N SER A 548 18.54 -3.43 22.24
CA SER A 548 17.96 -3.91 23.49
C SER A 548 16.51 -4.35 23.32
N ALA A 549 15.98 -5.15 24.25
CA ALA A 549 14.59 -5.61 24.20
C ALA A 549 13.60 -4.42 24.13
N GLY A 550 13.80 -3.38 24.95
CA GLY A 550 12.94 -2.19 24.94
C GLY A 550 13.00 -1.40 23.63
N GLU A 551 14.17 -1.27 23.01
CA GLU A 551 14.32 -0.63 21.70
C GLU A 551 13.64 -1.43 20.58
N LYS A 552 13.71 -2.78 20.63
CA LYS A 552 12.98 -3.66 19.71
C LYS A 552 11.47 -3.48 19.85
N GLU A 553 10.97 -3.42 21.09
CA GLU A 553 9.55 -3.19 21.37
C GLU A 553 9.09 -1.82 20.88
N ALA A 554 9.85 -0.77 21.14
CA ALA A 554 9.57 0.58 20.64
C ALA A 554 9.57 0.62 19.11
N LEU A 555 10.51 -0.08 18.45
CA LEU A 555 10.57 -0.18 17.00
C LEU A 555 9.37 -0.92 16.42
N ALA A 556 9.00 -2.07 16.99
CA ALA A 556 7.83 -2.84 16.57
C ALA A 556 6.54 -2.03 16.76
N PHE A 557 6.38 -1.35 17.89
CA PHE A 557 5.24 -0.47 18.15
C PHE A 557 5.17 0.68 17.14
N ALA A 558 6.28 1.36 16.88
CA ALA A 558 6.36 2.45 15.91
C ALA A 558 5.99 1.98 14.50
N PHE A 559 6.47 0.80 14.10
CA PHE A 559 6.19 0.22 12.80
C PHE A 559 4.71 -0.17 12.65
N ILE A 560 4.14 -0.89 13.62
CA ILE A 560 2.73 -1.32 13.60
C ILE A 560 1.79 -0.11 13.58
N THR A 561 2.04 0.88 14.44
CA THR A 561 1.21 2.09 14.50
C THR A 561 1.41 2.99 13.28
N GLY A 562 2.61 3.01 12.72
CA GLY A 562 2.93 3.68 11.46
C GLY A 562 2.18 3.07 10.27
N LEU A 563 2.22 1.75 10.12
CA LEU A 563 1.46 1.03 9.09
C LEU A 563 -0.04 1.27 9.22
N ASN A 564 -0.58 1.22 10.44
CA ASN A 564 -2.00 1.49 10.67
C ASN A 564 -2.41 2.91 10.27
N GLN A 565 -1.50 3.87 10.34
CA GLN A 565 -1.76 5.26 9.91
C GLN A 565 -1.77 5.42 8.39
N ILE A 566 -0.95 4.66 7.67
CA ILE A 566 -0.82 4.73 6.21
C ILE A 566 -1.99 4.04 5.51
N THR A 567 -2.60 3.05 6.15
CA THR A 567 -3.74 2.34 5.59
C THR A 567 -4.95 3.26 5.45
N ASP A 568 -5.63 3.19 4.32
CA ASP A 568 -6.89 3.91 4.09
C ASP A 568 -7.97 3.55 5.12
N THR A 569 -7.84 2.39 5.74
CA THR A 569 -8.72 1.89 6.79
C THR A 569 -7.94 1.79 8.10
N CYS A 570 -8.08 2.80 8.96
CA CYS A 570 -7.59 2.69 10.34
C CYS A 570 -8.37 1.58 11.05
N VAL A 571 -7.71 0.48 11.37
CA VAL A 571 -8.29 -0.66 12.09
C VAL A 571 -8.12 -0.50 13.60
N PRO A 572 -9.01 -1.07 14.44
CA PRO A 572 -8.83 -1.04 15.90
C PRO A 572 -7.53 -1.76 16.29
N LEU A 573 -6.75 -1.16 17.17
CA LEU A 573 -5.53 -1.75 17.72
C LEU A 573 -5.86 -2.42 19.06
N ILE A 574 -5.68 -3.74 19.14
CA ILE A 574 -5.90 -4.52 20.34
C ILE A 574 -4.53 -4.96 20.88
N MET A 575 -4.20 -4.55 22.10
CA MET A 575 -2.90 -4.80 22.71
C MET A 575 -3.05 -5.68 23.94
N ASP A 576 -2.42 -6.86 23.96
CA ASP A 576 -2.42 -7.76 25.11
C ASP A 576 -1.11 -7.59 25.88
N THR A 577 -1.19 -7.10 27.12
CA THR A 577 -0.05 -6.85 28.04
C THR A 577 1.14 -6.13 27.35
N PRO A 578 0.90 -4.95 26.73
CA PRO A 578 1.88 -4.35 25.82
C PRO A 578 3.08 -3.69 26.51
N PHE A 579 3.08 -3.58 27.83
CA PHE A 579 4.08 -2.79 28.55
C PHE A 579 4.98 -3.62 29.49
N GLY A 580 4.81 -4.96 29.51
CA GLY A 580 5.40 -5.83 30.54
C GLY A 580 6.92 -5.93 30.53
N HIS A 581 7.57 -5.69 29.39
CA HIS A 581 9.03 -5.79 29.20
C HIS A 581 9.73 -4.45 28.99
N LEU A 582 8.96 -3.35 28.91
CA LEU A 582 9.48 -2.02 28.69
C LEU A 582 10.01 -1.40 29.98
N ASP A 583 11.08 -0.62 29.87
CA ASP A 583 11.47 0.29 30.95
C ASP A 583 10.46 1.44 31.13
N LYS A 584 10.55 2.13 32.27
CA LYS A 584 9.58 3.16 32.65
C LYS A 584 9.51 4.33 31.64
N GLU A 585 10.59 4.62 30.98
CA GLU A 585 10.68 5.73 30.03
C GLU A 585 10.02 5.38 28.72
N HIS A 586 10.32 4.21 28.13
CA HIS A 586 9.63 3.69 26.95
C HIS A 586 8.13 3.52 27.23
N GLN A 587 7.74 2.96 28.39
CA GLN A 587 6.31 2.84 28.77
C GLN A 587 5.61 4.20 28.73
N LYS A 588 6.21 5.22 29.35
CA LYS A 588 5.65 6.57 29.41
C LYS A 588 5.53 7.19 28.02
N ASN A 589 6.57 7.04 27.19
CA ASN A 589 6.60 7.61 25.84
C ASN A 589 5.54 6.96 24.94
N ILE A 590 5.42 5.62 24.99
CA ILE A 590 4.38 4.89 24.24
C ILE A 590 2.99 5.33 24.70
N ILE A 591 2.74 5.36 26.02
CA ILE A 591 1.46 5.78 26.58
C ILE A 591 1.08 7.20 26.13
N ASN A 592 2.03 8.13 26.15
CA ASN A 592 1.80 9.51 25.69
C ASN A 592 1.53 9.58 24.15
N SER A 593 1.99 8.60 23.39
CA SER A 593 1.77 8.55 21.93
C SER A 593 0.40 7.97 21.55
N LEU A 594 -0.21 7.12 22.38
CA LEU A 594 -1.48 6.43 22.09
C LEU A 594 -2.66 7.38 21.75
N PRO A 595 -2.86 8.50 22.46
CA PRO A 595 -3.94 9.44 22.11
C PRO A 595 -3.86 10.04 20.72
N ASN A 596 -2.64 10.10 20.16
CA ASN A 596 -2.37 10.65 18.83
C ASN A 596 -2.66 9.65 17.69
N LEU A 597 -3.03 8.41 18.02
CA LEU A 597 -3.43 7.42 17.02
C LEU A 597 -4.82 7.74 16.48
N ASN A 598 -5.01 7.53 15.17
CA ASN A 598 -6.32 7.69 14.54
C ASN A 598 -7.26 6.52 14.81
N SER A 599 -6.71 5.39 15.25
CA SER A 599 -7.40 4.13 15.49
C SER A 599 -8.03 4.10 16.89
N GLN A 600 -9.05 3.26 17.06
CA GLN A 600 -9.51 2.80 18.37
C GLN A 600 -8.41 1.95 19.00
N VAL A 601 -8.13 2.12 20.27
CA VAL A 601 -7.12 1.35 21.01
C VAL A 601 -7.78 0.62 22.16
N ILE A 602 -7.66 -0.71 22.17
CA ILE A 602 -8.17 -1.57 23.24
C ILE A 602 -6.96 -2.19 23.94
N ILE A 603 -6.74 -1.84 25.19
CA ILE A 603 -5.60 -2.28 26.01
C ILE A 603 -6.08 -3.35 26.98
N LEU A 604 -5.53 -4.56 26.87
CA LEU A 604 -5.71 -5.62 27.84
C LEU A 604 -4.50 -5.60 28.78
N ALA A 605 -4.66 -5.13 30.02
CA ALA A 605 -3.55 -4.89 30.93
C ALA A 605 -3.75 -5.58 32.29
N THR A 606 -2.65 -5.76 33.03
CA THR A 606 -2.68 -6.00 34.47
C THR A 606 -2.42 -4.68 35.21
N ASP A 607 -2.76 -4.60 36.47
CA ASP A 607 -2.45 -3.44 37.33
C ASP A 607 -0.92 -3.17 37.38
N ARG A 608 -0.11 -4.19 37.10
CA ARG A 608 1.34 -4.08 37.02
C ARG A 608 1.82 -3.46 35.69
N ASP A 609 1.17 -3.80 34.58
CA ASP A 609 1.52 -3.30 33.26
C ASP A 609 1.11 -1.84 33.10
N LEU A 610 -0.01 -1.45 33.70
CA LEU A 610 -0.56 -0.11 33.65
C LEU A 610 -0.89 0.39 35.07
N PRO A 611 0.14 0.77 35.86
CA PRO A 611 -0.06 1.31 37.22
C PRO A 611 -0.72 2.70 37.18
N ASP A 612 -1.32 3.11 38.32
CA ASP A 612 -2.09 4.36 38.44
C ASP A 612 -1.41 5.61 37.83
N PRO A 613 -0.11 5.88 38.00
CA PRO A 613 0.51 7.05 37.42
C PRO A 613 0.47 7.06 35.88
N LEU A 614 0.56 5.90 35.25
CA LEU A 614 0.48 5.75 33.81
C LEU A 614 -0.97 5.71 33.30
N LEU A 615 -1.85 5.09 34.07
CA LEU A 615 -3.28 5.08 33.81
C LEU A 615 -3.86 6.50 33.78
N ASN A 616 -3.46 7.35 34.75
CA ASN A 616 -3.90 8.75 34.82
C ASN A 616 -3.57 9.56 33.57
N LEU A 617 -2.52 9.22 32.82
CA LEU A 617 -2.18 9.87 31.54
C LEU A 617 -3.18 9.49 30.42
N LEU A 618 -3.81 8.32 30.51
CA LEU A 618 -4.75 7.84 29.51
C LEU A 618 -6.21 8.18 29.81
N LEU A 619 -6.57 8.42 31.08
CA LEU A 619 -7.97 8.69 31.50
C LEU A 619 -8.66 9.76 30.66
N PRO A 620 -8.05 10.92 30.32
CA PRO A 620 -8.69 11.94 29.51
C PRO A 620 -9.12 11.45 28.12
N TYR A 621 -8.49 10.40 27.62
CA TYR A 621 -8.69 9.85 26.27
C TYR A 621 -9.42 8.51 26.27
N THR A 622 -9.78 8.01 27.48
CA THR A 622 -10.43 6.72 27.68
C THR A 622 -11.96 6.90 27.70
N THR A 623 -12.68 6.00 27.05
CA THR A 623 -14.16 5.94 27.09
C THR A 623 -14.67 4.94 28.11
N ASP A 624 -14.02 3.78 28.20
CA ASP A 624 -14.49 2.68 29.01
C ASP A 624 -13.33 2.01 29.71
N ILE A 625 -13.54 1.65 30.97
CA ILE A 625 -12.63 0.82 31.74
C ILE A 625 -13.41 -0.40 32.22
N PHE A 626 -12.93 -1.57 31.90
CA PHE A 626 -13.50 -2.85 32.30
C PHE A 626 -12.56 -3.60 33.21
N LYS A 627 -13.09 -4.49 34.02
CA LYS A 627 -12.32 -5.41 34.86
C LYS A 627 -12.78 -6.84 34.63
N ILE A 628 -11.80 -7.72 34.37
CA ILE A 628 -12.02 -9.16 34.30
C ILE A 628 -11.74 -9.74 35.66
N HIS A 629 -12.70 -10.45 36.22
CA HIS A 629 -12.53 -11.20 37.46
C HIS A 629 -13.13 -12.59 37.32
N ARG A 630 -12.68 -13.52 38.15
CA ARG A 630 -13.26 -14.86 38.24
C ARG A 630 -14.51 -14.85 39.11
N LEU A 631 -15.50 -15.64 38.75
CA LEU A 631 -16.71 -15.78 39.54
C LEU A 631 -16.41 -16.60 40.83
N ALA A 632 -16.83 -16.05 41.98
CA ALA A 632 -16.68 -16.74 43.26
C ALA A 632 -17.42 -18.09 43.30
N ALA A 633 -18.49 -18.25 42.52
CA ALA A 633 -19.27 -19.48 42.41
C ALA A 633 -18.67 -20.50 41.45
N ASP A 634 -17.82 -20.07 40.51
CA ASP A 634 -17.17 -20.89 39.49
C ASP A 634 -15.80 -20.29 39.15
N GLU A 635 -14.74 -20.82 39.76
CA GLU A 635 -13.37 -20.33 39.56
C GLU A 635 -12.84 -20.48 38.11
N ASP A 636 -13.47 -21.33 37.29
CA ASP A 636 -13.14 -21.50 35.87
C ASP A 636 -13.86 -20.50 35.00
N ALA A 637 -14.87 -19.78 35.52
CA ALA A 637 -15.63 -18.77 34.84
C ALA A 637 -15.08 -17.35 35.12
N SER A 638 -14.95 -16.57 34.05
CA SER A 638 -14.60 -15.14 34.11
C SER A 638 -15.75 -14.26 33.65
N VAL A 639 -15.88 -13.10 34.26
CA VAL A 639 -16.83 -12.06 33.92
C VAL A 639 -16.09 -10.75 33.69
N ILE A 640 -16.58 -9.97 32.75
CA ILE A 640 -16.07 -8.64 32.42
C ILE A 640 -17.14 -7.62 32.79
N GLU A 641 -16.81 -6.71 33.68
CA GLU A 641 -17.72 -5.68 34.18
C GLU A 641 -17.13 -4.29 33.93
N VAL A 642 -18.01 -3.30 33.73
CA VAL A 642 -17.62 -1.89 33.63
C VAL A 642 -17.22 -1.38 35.00
N MET A 643 -16.11 -0.70 35.09
CA MET A 643 -15.70 0.00 36.33
C MET A 643 -16.40 1.36 36.38
N GLU A 644 -17.31 1.54 37.34
CA GLU A 644 -18.16 2.74 37.45
C GLU A 644 -17.45 4.02 37.93
N SER A 645 -16.20 3.96 38.40
CA SER A 645 -15.41 5.13 38.83
C SER A 645 -13.90 4.88 38.79
N TYR A 646 -13.20 5.71 38.08
CA TYR A 646 -11.80 6.06 38.30
C TYR A 646 -11.68 7.56 38.45
#